data_55f1948b5f5eda2c3488a73e6b3f5a76
#
_entry.id   55f1948b5f5eda2c3488a73e6b3f5a76
#
_cell.length_a   1.000
_cell.length_b   1.000
_cell.length_c   1.000
_cell.angle_alpha   90.00
_cell.angle_beta   90.00
_cell.angle_gamma   90.00
#
_symmetry.space_group_name_H-M   'P 1'
#
loop_
_entity.id
_entity.type
_entity.pdbx_description
1 polymer ?
#
loop_
_entity_poly.entity_id
_entity_poly.type
_entity_poly.pdbx_seq_one_letter_code
_entity_poly.pdbx_strand_id
1 'polypeptide(L)'
;MPQRTDINHVLVIGSGPIVIGQACEFDYSGTQACRVLKEEGLRVTLINSNPATIMTDPEFADHTYVEPIQPEYIEKIFEAEIAAGHPIDAVLATLGGQTALNAAIALDRRGSLDKYNVELIGADIDAIERGEDRQKFKDIVAKIGGESARSRVCHTMDEVRETVDELGLPVVVRPSFTMGGLGSGLAFTNEDVERIAGGGLAASPEANVLIEESILGWKEYELELMRDANDNCVVVCSIENVDALGVHTGDSVTVAPAMTLTDREFQIMRNQGFAILREVGVDTGGCNIQFAVNPRDGRLITIEMNPRVSRSSALASKATGFPIAKIAAKLAIGYTLDEITNDITGVTPAAFEPTLDYVVVKAPRFAFEKFTGADDTLTTTMKSVGEAMALGRNYIAALGKVMRSLENKQAGFWTVPDEAFAGDRATDVSAVLADLKRPTEGRIYDAELALRLGATVDEVYAASGIDPWFLAELKALVDFRAELVDAPVLTEELLRTAKYNGLSDRQIAALRPEFAGEEGVRRLRWSLGIRPVFKTVDTCAAEFEAQTPYHYSAYELDPAAESEVTPQTEREKVIILGSGPNRIGQGIEFDYSCVHAALELSRVGYETVMVNCNPETVSTDYDTADRLYFEPLTFEDVMEVYHAESQSGTVAGVIVQLGGQTPLGLAEKLRNAGVPVVGTTPEAINLAEDRGEFGEVLRTAGLPAPAFGTATSFEQARDVAEKIGYPVLVRPSYVLGGRGMEIVYDESSLRNYIERATEITSDHPVLVDRFLDNAIEIDVDALCDGTDVYLAG
;
A
#
# COMPACT_ATOMS: atom_id res chain seq x y z
N MET A 1 -5.47 -36.01 -13.50
CA MET A 1 -4.75 -35.24 -12.46
C MET A 1 -4.51 -33.85 -13.04
N PRO A 2 -4.87 -32.83 -12.37
CA PRO A 2 -4.78 -31.48 -12.92
C PRO A 2 -3.32 -31.01 -13.10
N GLN A 3 -2.41 -31.36 -12.20
CA GLN A 3 -1.01 -30.92 -12.23
C GLN A 3 -0.22 -31.52 -13.39
N ARG A 4 0.62 -30.74 -14.05
CA ARG A 4 1.60 -31.18 -15.04
C ARG A 4 2.64 -32.11 -14.39
N THR A 5 2.85 -33.27 -14.99
CA THR A 5 3.78 -34.31 -14.47
C THR A 5 5.19 -34.19 -15.03
N ASP A 6 5.41 -33.34 -16.00
CA ASP A 6 6.68 -33.07 -16.67
C ASP A 6 7.50 -31.95 -15.99
N ILE A 7 6.90 -31.20 -15.04
CA ILE A 7 7.58 -30.19 -14.22
C ILE A 7 7.82 -30.77 -12.82
N ASN A 8 9.06 -30.81 -12.38
CA ASN A 8 9.46 -31.25 -11.03
C ASN A 8 10.24 -30.19 -10.27
N HIS A 9 10.85 -29.23 -10.98
CA HIS A 9 11.68 -28.20 -10.41
C HIS A 9 11.43 -26.84 -11.08
N VAL A 10 11.04 -25.86 -10.28
CA VAL A 10 10.71 -24.51 -10.75
C VAL A 10 11.69 -23.49 -10.17
N LEU A 11 12.24 -22.62 -11.03
CA LEU A 11 12.93 -21.40 -10.62
C LEU A 11 11.92 -20.25 -10.54
N VAL A 12 11.76 -19.68 -9.37
CA VAL A 12 10.98 -18.45 -9.16
C VAL A 12 11.93 -17.25 -9.23
N ILE A 13 11.62 -16.27 -10.06
CA ILE A 13 12.39 -15.01 -10.14
C ILE A 13 11.69 -13.97 -9.31
N GLY A 14 12.38 -13.44 -8.28
CA GLY A 14 11.90 -12.38 -7.43
C GLY A 14 11.98 -10.98 -8.07
N SER A 15 11.62 -9.96 -7.31
CA SER A 15 11.49 -8.57 -7.77
C SER A 15 12.75 -7.71 -7.61
N GLY A 16 13.74 -8.18 -6.86
CA GLY A 16 14.92 -7.39 -6.53
C GLY A 16 14.67 -6.32 -5.47
N PRO A 17 15.41 -5.21 -5.49
CA PRO A 17 15.25 -4.13 -4.50
C PRO A 17 13.91 -3.43 -4.66
N ILE A 18 13.40 -2.89 -3.54
CA ILE A 18 12.20 -2.05 -3.54
C ILE A 18 12.51 -0.71 -4.22
N VAL A 19 11.67 -0.35 -5.18
CA VAL A 19 11.70 0.94 -5.87
C VAL A 19 10.29 1.52 -5.95
N ILE A 20 10.15 2.83 -6.15
CA ILE A 20 8.84 3.44 -6.40
C ILE A 20 8.24 2.80 -7.66
N GLY A 21 7.04 2.22 -7.52
CA GLY A 21 6.33 1.49 -8.58
C GLY A 21 6.53 -0.04 -8.56
N GLN A 22 7.47 -0.57 -7.76
CA GLN A 22 7.67 -2.01 -7.56
C GLN A 22 8.14 -2.26 -6.12
N ALA A 23 7.19 -2.44 -5.20
CA ALA A 23 7.43 -2.51 -3.76
C ALA A 23 7.15 -3.92 -3.19
N CYS A 24 6.55 -3.98 -2.00
CA CYS A 24 6.41 -5.20 -1.21
C CYS A 24 5.38 -6.21 -1.75
N GLU A 25 4.50 -5.79 -2.64
CA GLU A 25 3.48 -6.64 -3.28
C GLU A 25 4.09 -7.86 -4.01
N PHE A 26 5.33 -7.75 -4.44
CA PHE A 26 6.04 -8.86 -5.11
C PHE A 26 6.74 -9.80 -4.13
N ASP A 27 7.05 -9.35 -2.90
CA ASP A 27 7.44 -10.28 -1.84
C ASP A 27 6.26 -11.17 -1.44
N TYR A 28 5.08 -10.58 -1.25
CA TYR A 28 3.83 -11.31 -1.06
C TYR A 28 3.61 -12.36 -2.17
N SER A 29 3.63 -11.93 -3.44
CA SER A 29 3.35 -12.81 -4.57
C SER A 29 4.39 -13.93 -4.70
N GLY A 30 5.67 -13.62 -4.53
CA GLY A 30 6.77 -14.58 -4.61
C GLY A 30 6.74 -15.58 -3.46
N THR A 31 6.45 -15.13 -2.23
CA THR A 31 6.27 -16.00 -1.06
C THR A 31 5.14 -17.00 -1.28
N GLN A 32 3.97 -16.52 -1.75
CA GLN A 32 2.83 -17.39 -2.05
C GLN A 32 3.15 -18.41 -3.17
N ALA A 33 3.88 -17.99 -4.21
CA ALA A 33 4.32 -18.89 -5.26
C ALA A 33 5.22 -20.02 -4.71
N CYS A 34 6.25 -19.67 -3.94
CA CYS A 34 7.16 -20.65 -3.35
C CYS A 34 6.41 -21.66 -2.46
N ARG A 35 5.52 -21.18 -1.60
CA ARG A 35 4.70 -22.02 -0.71
C ARG A 35 3.84 -23.01 -1.51
N VAL A 36 3.04 -22.48 -2.44
CA VAL A 36 2.10 -23.29 -3.23
C VAL A 36 2.84 -24.34 -4.07
N LEU A 37 3.92 -23.98 -4.74
CA LEU A 37 4.69 -24.94 -5.54
C LEU A 37 5.29 -26.06 -4.67
N LYS A 38 5.77 -25.74 -3.46
CA LYS A 38 6.24 -26.76 -2.48
C LYS A 38 5.09 -27.65 -1.97
N GLU A 39 3.92 -27.06 -1.65
CA GLU A 39 2.72 -27.81 -1.24
C GLU A 39 2.26 -28.79 -2.32
N GLU A 40 2.42 -28.43 -3.60
CA GLU A 40 2.14 -29.31 -4.74
C GLU A 40 3.26 -30.37 -4.99
N GLY A 41 4.29 -30.40 -4.17
CA GLY A 41 5.37 -31.38 -4.20
C GLY A 41 6.49 -31.09 -5.20
N LEU A 42 6.56 -29.86 -5.73
CA LEU A 42 7.63 -29.42 -6.62
C LEU A 42 8.83 -28.94 -5.80
N ARG A 43 10.02 -29.14 -6.37
CA ARG A 43 11.23 -28.48 -5.88
C ARG A 43 11.23 -27.02 -6.34
N VAL A 44 11.58 -26.12 -5.44
CA VAL A 44 11.58 -24.68 -5.70
C VAL A 44 12.98 -24.10 -5.47
N THR A 45 13.51 -23.46 -6.49
CA THR A 45 14.68 -22.59 -6.39
C THR A 45 14.24 -21.14 -6.55
N LEU A 46 14.74 -20.24 -5.72
CA LEU A 46 14.48 -18.82 -5.77
C LEU A 46 15.74 -18.03 -6.11
N ILE A 47 15.64 -17.05 -7.02
CA ILE A 47 16.63 -15.99 -7.16
C ILE A 47 15.98 -14.66 -6.77
N ASN A 48 16.55 -13.96 -5.80
CA ASN A 48 16.19 -12.57 -5.45
C ASN A 48 17.40 -11.84 -4.89
N SER A 49 17.54 -10.55 -5.19
CA SER A 49 18.67 -9.75 -4.72
C SER A 49 18.37 -8.93 -3.45
N ASN A 50 17.14 -9.01 -2.94
CA ASN A 50 16.74 -8.29 -1.72
C ASN A 50 16.76 -9.23 -0.51
N PRO A 51 17.71 -9.06 0.44
CA PRO A 51 17.82 -9.96 1.60
C PRO A 51 16.76 -9.70 2.68
N ALA A 52 16.02 -8.58 2.61
CA ALA A 52 15.04 -8.20 3.63
C ALA A 52 13.64 -8.79 3.36
N THR A 53 13.45 -9.48 2.23
CA THR A 53 12.17 -10.08 1.85
C THR A 53 11.94 -11.42 2.52
N ILE A 54 10.67 -11.74 2.79
CA ILE A 54 10.24 -13.02 3.35
C ILE A 54 10.54 -14.16 2.39
N MET A 55 10.31 -13.94 1.08
CA MET A 55 10.57 -14.97 0.06
C MET A 55 12.04 -15.44 0.05
N THR A 56 13.00 -14.58 0.42
CA THR A 56 14.43 -14.96 0.46
C THR A 56 14.84 -15.75 1.70
N ASP A 57 13.94 -15.90 2.68
CA ASP A 57 14.19 -16.75 3.83
C ASP A 57 14.35 -18.21 3.40
N PRO A 58 15.36 -18.94 3.94
CA PRO A 58 15.64 -20.32 3.57
C PRO A 58 14.47 -21.30 3.75
N GLU A 59 13.46 -20.97 4.54
CA GLU A 59 12.31 -21.84 4.80
C GLU A 59 11.33 -21.89 3.63
N PHE A 60 11.29 -20.85 2.78
CA PHE A 60 10.28 -20.73 1.71
C PHE A 60 10.65 -21.44 0.40
N ALA A 61 11.94 -21.53 0.07
CA ALA A 61 12.41 -22.29 -1.10
C ALA A 61 13.33 -23.44 -0.68
N ASP A 62 13.54 -24.44 -1.57
CA ASP A 62 14.52 -25.51 -1.32
C ASP A 62 15.95 -25.00 -1.48
N HIS A 63 16.16 -24.06 -2.44
CA HIS A 63 17.40 -23.31 -2.59
C HIS A 63 17.08 -21.82 -2.84
N THR A 64 17.75 -20.93 -2.11
CA THR A 64 17.64 -19.48 -2.29
C THR A 64 18.99 -18.91 -2.72
N TYR A 65 19.01 -18.18 -3.82
CA TYR A 65 20.18 -17.47 -4.33
C TYR A 65 19.95 -15.97 -4.17
N VAL A 66 20.71 -15.34 -3.27
CA VAL A 66 20.71 -13.87 -3.08
C VAL A 66 21.74 -13.29 -4.05
N GLU A 67 21.32 -13.15 -5.30
CA GLU A 67 22.18 -12.76 -6.41
C GLU A 67 21.49 -11.71 -7.30
N PRO A 68 22.25 -10.97 -8.12
CA PRO A 68 21.66 -10.06 -9.10
C PRO A 68 20.72 -10.77 -10.08
N ILE A 69 19.53 -10.20 -10.30
CA ILE A 69 18.54 -10.74 -11.24
C ILE A 69 18.93 -10.36 -12.68
N GLN A 70 19.98 -11.01 -13.18
CA GLN A 70 20.51 -10.81 -14.51
C GLN A 70 20.75 -12.17 -15.19
N PRO A 71 20.62 -12.27 -16.50
CA PRO A 71 20.74 -13.55 -17.23
C PRO A 71 22.02 -14.34 -16.91
N GLU A 72 23.14 -13.64 -16.75
CA GLU A 72 24.44 -14.27 -16.46
C GLU A 72 24.47 -15.00 -15.13
N TYR A 73 23.75 -14.51 -14.12
CA TYR A 73 23.64 -15.14 -12.80
C TYR A 73 22.63 -16.27 -12.83
N ILE A 74 21.51 -16.11 -13.56
CA ILE A 74 20.49 -17.14 -13.72
C ILE A 74 21.07 -18.34 -14.48
N GLU A 75 21.87 -18.13 -15.53
CA GLU A 75 22.57 -19.20 -16.24
C GLU A 75 23.50 -19.99 -15.30
N LYS A 76 24.22 -19.30 -14.40
CA LYS A 76 25.08 -19.99 -13.40
C LYS A 76 24.25 -20.79 -12.39
N ILE A 77 23.04 -20.34 -12.06
CA ILE A 77 22.13 -21.10 -11.20
C ILE A 77 21.67 -22.36 -11.92
N PHE A 78 21.30 -22.28 -13.22
CA PHE A 78 20.99 -23.47 -14.02
C PHE A 78 22.17 -24.47 -14.01
N GLU A 79 23.41 -23.99 -14.20
CA GLU A 79 24.62 -24.85 -14.18
C GLU A 79 24.86 -25.46 -12.79
N ALA A 80 24.64 -24.69 -11.72
CA ALA A 80 24.82 -25.16 -10.35
C ALA A 80 23.78 -26.24 -9.97
N GLU A 81 22.50 -26.03 -10.31
CA GLU A 81 21.44 -27.01 -10.05
C GLU A 81 21.61 -28.28 -10.89
N ILE A 82 22.06 -28.18 -12.16
CA ILE A 82 22.41 -29.32 -12.98
C ILE A 82 23.57 -30.11 -12.35
N ALA A 83 24.61 -29.42 -11.88
CA ALA A 83 25.76 -30.07 -11.23
C ALA A 83 25.38 -30.72 -9.87
N ALA A 84 24.37 -30.22 -9.19
CA ALA A 84 23.81 -30.79 -7.98
C ALA A 84 22.88 -32.02 -8.27
N GLY A 85 22.55 -32.28 -9.52
CA GLY A 85 21.65 -33.38 -9.93
C GLY A 85 20.16 -33.00 -9.91
N HIS A 86 19.86 -31.72 -9.85
CA HIS A 86 18.49 -31.17 -9.77
C HIS A 86 18.25 -30.13 -10.90
N PRO A 87 18.23 -30.53 -12.18
CA PRO A 87 18.00 -29.59 -13.27
C PRO A 87 16.67 -28.86 -13.08
N ILE A 88 16.63 -27.59 -13.44
CA ILE A 88 15.41 -26.75 -13.40
C ILE A 88 14.63 -27.07 -14.69
N ASP A 89 13.33 -27.38 -14.55
CA ASP A 89 12.44 -27.69 -15.68
C ASP A 89 11.73 -26.43 -16.18
N ALA A 90 11.38 -25.51 -15.27
CA ALA A 90 10.60 -24.32 -15.61
C ALA A 90 11.03 -23.06 -14.84
N VAL A 91 10.75 -21.90 -15.43
CA VAL A 91 10.91 -20.56 -14.81
C VAL A 91 9.56 -19.89 -14.66
N LEU A 92 9.27 -19.38 -13.47
CA LEU A 92 8.09 -18.57 -13.17
C LEU A 92 8.53 -17.12 -12.93
N ALA A 93 8.17 -16.21 -13.85
CA ALA A 93 8.56 -14.79 -13.80
C ALA A 93 7.40 -13.82 -13.57
N THR A 94 6.14 -14.25 -13.71
CA THR A 94 4.95 -13.37 -13.68
C THR A 94 4.59 -12.86 -12.29
N LEU A 95 5.24 -13.35 -11.24
CA LEU A 95 5.01 -12.98 -9.84
C LEU A 95 6.12 -12.10 -9.24
N GLY A 96 7.19 -11.78 -10.01
CA GLY A 96 8.32 -10.96 -9.57
C GLY A 96 8.38 -9.56 -10.23
N GLY A 97 7.26 -9.05 -10.72
CA GLY A 97 7.15 -7.71 -11.28
C GLY A 97 7.91 -7.54 -12.61
N GLN A 98 8.16 -6.28 -12.97
CA GLN A 98 8.84 -5.93 -14.23
C GLN A 98 10.28 -6.43 -14.27
N THR A 99 10.97 -6.47 -13.13
CA THR A 99 12.34 -6.99 -13.04
C THR A 99 12.41 -8.45 -13.51
N ALA A 100 11.50 -9.29 -13.03
CA ALA A 100 11.44 -10.70 -13.40
C ALA A 100 11.06 -10.90 -14.87
N LEU A 101 10.08 -10.16 -15.39
CA LEU A 101 9.71 -10.22 -16.80
C LEU A 101 10.87 -9.81 -17.72
N ASN A 102 11.56 -8.73 -17.39
CA ASN A 102 12.73 -8.28 -18.15
C ASN A 102 13.85 -9.33 -18.17
N ALA A 103 14.07 -10.01 -17.03
CA ALA A 103 15.04 -11.09 -16.96
C ALA A 103 14.63 -12.29 -17.82
N ALA A 104 13.34 -12.68 -17.81
CA ALA A 104 12.81 -13.77 -18.64
C ALA A 104 12.96 -13.47 -20.15
N ILE A 105 12.59 -12.26 -20.59
CA ILE A 105 12.78 -11.81 -21.98
C ILE A 105 14.26 -11.84 -22.37
N ALA A 106 15.15 -11.40 -21.46
CA ALA A 106 16.58 -11.41 -21.73
C ALA A 106 17.17 -12.82 -21.82
N LEU A 107 16.69 -13.77 -20.99
CA LEU A 107 17.07 -15.20 -21.09
C LEU A 107 16.64 -15.83 -22.42
N ASP A 108 15.41 -15.54 -22.86
CA ASP A 108 14.90 -16.03 -24.15
C ASP A 108 15.73 -15.49 -25.32
N ARG A 109 15.91 -14.17 -25.39
CA ARG A 109 16.70 -13.51 -26.47
C ARG A 109 18.15 -14.00 -26.55
N ARG A 110 18.72 -14.47 -25.45
CA ARG A 110 20.05 -15.08 -25.41
C ARG A 110 20.05 -16.55 -25.81
N GLY A 111 18.88 -17.16 -25.98
CA GLY A 111 18.70 -18.60 -26.18
C GLY A 111 19.05 -19.44 -24.97
N SER A 112 19.03 -18.85 -23.76
CA SER A 112 19.38 -19.54 -22.53
C SER A 112 18.32 -20.56 -22.13
N LEU A 113 17.03 -20.27 -22.33
CA LEU A 113 15.94 -21.20 -22.05
C LEU A 113 16.08 -22.47 -22.89
N ASP A 114 16.29 -22.35 -24.19
CA ASP A 114 16.51 -23.49 -25.09
C ASP A 114 17.80 -24.24 -24.74
N LYS A 115 18.90 -23.51 -24.43
CA LYS A 115 20.20 -24.10 -24.10
C LYS A 115 20.13 -25.06 -22.91
N TYR A 116 19.36 -24.70 -21.88
CA TYR A 116 19.21 -25.47 -20.65
C TYR A 116 17.95 -26.34 -20.64
N ASN A 117 17.14 -26.32 -21.70
CA ASN A 117 15.85 -27.00 -21.80
C ASN A 117 14.90 -26.61 -20.65
N VAL A 118 14.72 -25.31 -20.43
CA VAL A 118 13.88 -24.72 -19.40
C VAL A 118 12.68 -24.05 -20.05
N GLU A 119 11.47 -24.34 -19.57
CA GLU A 119 10.22 -23.74 -20.06
C GLU A 119 9.89 -22.46 -19.25
N LEU A 120 9.42 -21.40 -19.92
CA LEU A 120 8.81 -20.26 -19.23
C LEU A 120 7.33 -20.55 -18.99
N ILE A 121 6.89 -20.54 -17.72
CA ILE A 121 5.51 -20.81 -17.31
C ILE A 121 4.84 -19.56 -16.72
N GLY A 122 3.50 -19.53 -16.69
CA GLY A 122 2.68 -18.41 -16.25
C GLY A 122 2.24 -17.52 -17.41
N ALA A 123 3.15 -16.91 -18.14
CA ALA A 123 2.90 -16.26 -19.43
C ALA A 123 4.09 -16.51 -20.36
N ASP A 124 3.83 -16.79 -21.61
CA ASP A 124 4.88 -16.97 -22.61
C ASP A 124 5.43 -15.60 -23.09
N ILE A 125 6.57 -15.64 -23.78
CA ILE A 125 7.24 -14.41 -24.26
C ILE A 125 6.36 -13.62 -25.21
N ASP A 126 5.59 -14.29 -26.08
CA ASP A 126 4.72 -13.64 -27.07
C ASP A 126 3.57 -12.91 -26.37
N ALA A 127 2.95 -13.51 -25.34
CA ALA A 127 1.93 -12.86 -24.52
C ALA A 127 2.49 -11.65 -23.75
N ILE A 128 3.70 -11.79 -23.20
CA ILE A 128 4.36 -10.68 -22.49
C ILE A 128 4.63 -9.53 -23.48
N GLU A 129 5.21 -9.81 -24.64
CA GLU A 129 5.50 -8.79 -25.65
C GLU A 129 4.22 -8.13 -26.20
N ARG A 130 3.13 -8.88 -26.41
CA ARG A 130 1.84 -8.34 -26.86
C ARG A 130 1.19 -7.43 -25.80
N GLY A 131 1.33 -7.76 -24.54
CA GLY A 131 0.82 -6.93 -23.44
C GLY A 131 1.63 -5.65 -23.20
N GLU A 132 2.97 -5.74 -23.27
CA GLU A 132 3.89 -4.65 -22.94
C GLU A 132 4.18 -3.71 -24.13
N ASP A 133 4.15 -4.21 -25.38
CA ASP A 133 4.35 -3.38 -26.57
C ASP A 133 3.08 -2.58 -26.88
N ARG A 134 3.19 -1.27 -26.78
CA ARG A 134 2.04 -0.36 -26.93
C ARG A 134 1.34 -0.46 -28.29
N GLN A 135 2.11 -0.63 -29.38
CA GLN A 135 1.49 -0.69 -30.70
C GLN A 135 0.80 -2.03 -30.91
N LYS A 136 1.46 -3.16 -30.54
CA LYS A 136 0.84 -4.47 -30.57
C LYS A 136 -0.44 -4.49 -29.73
N PHE A 137 -0.42 -3.91 -28.53
CA PHE A 137 -1.58 -3.85 -27.67
C PHE A 137 -2.73 -3.01 -28.28
N LYS A 138 -2.45 -1.83 -28.87
CA LYS A 138 -3.45 -1.03 -29.57
C LYS A 138 -4.08 -1.78 -30.75
N ASP A 139 -3.27 -2.53 -31.51
CA ASP A 139 -3.76 -3.34 -32.62
C ASP A 139 -4.67 -4.47 -32.12
N ILE A 140 -4.35 -5.08 -30.96
CA ILE A 140 -5.20 -6.08 -30.29
C ILE A 140 -6.53 -5.45 -29.85
N VAL A 141 -6.50 -4.31 -29.19
CA VAL A 141 -7.72 -3.61 -28.74
C VAL A 141 -8.61 -3.27 -29.96
N ALA A 142 -8.04 -2.76 -31.03
CA ALA A 142 -8.77 -2.47 -32.26
C ALA A 142 -9.37 -3.75 -32.90
N LYS A 143 -8.63 -4.85 -32.93
CA LYS A 143 -9.05 -6.15 -33.49
C LYS A 143 -10.26 -6.72 -32.79
N ILE A 144 -10.36 -6.58 -31.46
CA ILE A 144 -11.52 -7.04 -30.69
C ILE A 144 -12.70 -6.07 -30.74
N GLY A 145 -12.59 -4.95 -31.47
CA GLY A 145 -13.63 -3.91 -31.54
C GLY A 145 -13.67 -2.96 -30.33
N GLY A 146 -12.62 -2.94 -29.51
CA GLY A 146 -12.43 -1.95 -28.47
C GLY A 146 -11.79 -0.65 -29.00
N GLU A 147 -11.71 0.37 -28.15
CA GLU A 147 -11.05 1.63 -28.45
C GLU A 147 -9.85 1.84 -27.54
N SER A 148 -8.78 2.41 -28.07
CA SER A 148 -7.67 3.02 -27.32
C SER A 148 -7.61 4.52 -27.62
N ALA A 149 -6.80 5.27 -26.89
CA ALA A 149 -6.60 6.69 -27.16
C ALA A 149 -6.14 6.90 -28.60
N ARG A 150 -6.77 7.84 -29.32
CA ARG A 150 -6.41 8.17 -30.69
C ARG A 150 -4.98 8.68 -30.72
N SER A 151 -4.18 8.18 -31.63
CA SER A 151 -2.77 8.55 -31.70
C SER A 151 -2.20 8.34 -33.08
N ARG A 152 -1.08 9.06 -33.37
CA ARG A 152 -0.33 8.91 -34.61
C ARG A 152 1.17 9.01 -34.32
N VAL A 153 1.95 8.13 -34.93
CA VAL A 153 3.41 8.24 -34.93
C VAL A 153 3.81 9.30 -35.95
N CYS A 154 4.60 10.28 -35.53
CA CYS A 154 5.05 11.41 -36.34
C CYS A 154 6.57 11.42 -36.41
N HIS A 155 7.13 11.61 -37.62
CA HIS A 155 8.55 11.66 -37.89
C HIS A 155 9.06 13.10 -38.17
N THR A 156 8.13 14.03 -38.35
CA THR A 156 8.43 15.45 -38.63
C THR A 156 7.52 16.36 -37.79
N MET A 157 7.97 17.59 -37.58
CA MET A 157 7.15 18.60 -36.90
C MET A 157 5.89 18.97 -37.71
N ASP A 158 5.93 18.85 -39.05
CA ASP A 158 4.72 19.11 -39.87
C ASP A 158 3.63 18.05 -39.63
N GLU A 159 4.03 16.75 -39.56
CA GLU A 159 3.12 15.67 -39.16
C GLU A 159 2.60 15.84 -37.74
N VAL A 160 3.43 16.34 -36.82
CA VAL A 160 3.01 16.64 -35.45
C VAL A 160 1.91 17.70 -35.46
N ARG A 161 2.10 18.83 -36.17
CA ARG A 161 1.10 19.91 -36.24
C ARG A 161 -0.22 19.42 -36.84
N GLU A 162 -0.15 18.69 -37.97
CA GLU A 162 -1.33 18.08 -38.61
C GLU A 162 -2.09 17.18 -37.62
N THR A 163 -1.37 16.33 -36.87
CA THR A 163 -1.98 15.42 -35.89
C THR A 163 -2.61 16.18 -34.73
N VAL A 164 -1.96 17.24 -34.22
CA VAL A 164 -2.51 18.09 -33.16
C VAL A 164 -3.77 18.83 -33.64
N ASP A 165 -3.79 19.31 -34.90
CA ASP A 165 -4.98 19.93 -35.46
C ASP A 165 -6.15 18.93 -35.58
N GLU A 166 -5.88 17.66 -35.86
CA GLU A 166 -6.88 16.58 -35.91
C GLU A 166 -7.38 16.17 -34.53
N LEU A 167 -6.47 15.95 -33.56
CA LEU A 167 -6.81 15.47 -32.22
C LEU A 167 -7.38 16.55 -31.30
N GLY A 168 -6.94 17.81 -31.49
CA GLY A 168 -7.20 18.90 -30.56
C GLY A 168 -6.28 18.88 -29.32
N LEU A 169 -6.08 20.04 -28.70
CA LEU A 169 -5.33 20.16 -27.44
C LEU A 169 -6.23 19.88 -26.22
N PRO A 170 -5.65 19.36 -25.12
CA PRO A 170 -4.27 18.97 -24.93
C PRO A 170 -3.93 17.62 -25.58
N VAL A 171 -2.64 17.41 -25.89
CA VAL A 171 -2.10 16.13 -26.38
C VAL A 171 -0.94 15.64 -25.53
N VAL A 172 -0.73 14.33 -25.54
CA VAL A 172 0.44 13.68 -24.94
C VAL A 172 1.47 13.42 -26.03
N VAL A 173 2.72 13.80 -25.77
CA VAL A 173 3.86 13.55 -26.64
C VAL A 173 4.74 12.49 -26.01
N ARG A 174 5.09 11.44 -26.76
CA ARG A 174 5.93 10.35 -26.28
C ARG A 174 6.97 9.97 -27.33
N PRO A 175 8.27 10.24 -27.12
CA PRO A 175 9.32 9.74 -28.00
C PRO A 175 9.43 8.21 -27.91
N SER A 176 9.76 7.55 -29.02
CA SER A 176 10.05 6.11 -29.02
C SER A 176 11.41 5.82 -28.38
N PHE A 177 11.49 4.75 -27.60
CA PHE A 177 12.71 4.18 -27.01
C PHE A 177 13.54 5.13 -26.14
N THR A 178 12.92 6.12 -25.47
CA THR A 178 13.62 6.96 -24.50
C THR A 178 13.50 6.38 -23.09
N MET A 179 14.63 6.32 -22.37
CA MET A 179 14.62 5.89 -20.97
C MET A 179 14.08 6.99 -20.04
N GLY A 180 13.26 6.59 -19.05
CA GLY A 180 12.79 7.48 -17.99
C GLY A 180 11.85 8.60 -18.43
N GLY A 181 11.19 8.48 -19.60
CA GLY A 181 10.25 9.48 -20.08
C GLY A 181 10.92 10.76 -20.64
N LEU A 182 12.21 10.72 -20.95
CA LEU A 182 12.93 11.87 -21.48
C LEU A 182 12.29 12.36 -22.80
N GLY A 183 11.92 13.63 -22.87
CA GLY A 183 11.24 14.22 -24.01
C GLY A 183 9.74 13.92 -24.11
N SER A 184 9.17 13.17 -23.15
CA SER A 184 7.72 12.97 -23.02
C SER A 184 7.10 14.16 -22.30
N GLY A 185 5.84 14.46 -22.58
CA GLY A 185 5.12 15.50 -21.86
C GLY A 185 3.71 15.71 -22.36
N LEU A 186 2.97 16.47 -21.56
CA LEU A 186 1.65 16.94 -21.89
C LEU A 186 1.74 18.34 -22.47
N ALA A 187 1.16 18.56 -23.65
CA ALA A 187 1.15 19.85 -24.34
C ALA A 187 -0.26 20.44 -24.27
N PHE A 188 -0.39 21.58 -23.61
CA PHE A 188 -1.64 22.32 -23.48
C PHE A 188 -1.77 23.42 -24.53
N THR A 189 -0.66 23.88 -25.06
CA THR A 189 -0.56 24.94 -26.07
C THR A 189 0.27 24.51 -27.26
N ASN A 190 0.14 25.21 -28.39
CA ASN A 190 0.98 24.95 -29.56
C ASN A 190 2.46 25.20 -29.26
N GLU A 191 2.80 26.15 -28.40
CA GLU A 191 4.16 26.39 -27.94
C GLU A 191 4.72 25.19 -27.17
N ASP A 192 3.89 24.54 -26.34
CA ASP A 192 4.28 23.29 -25.65
C ASP A 192 4.53 22.18 -26.67
N VAL A 193 3.66 22.04 -27.68
CA VAL A 193 3.82 21.05 -28.76
C VAL A 193 5.17 21.23 -29.45
N GLU A 194 5.50 22.45 -29.90
CA GLU A 194 6.77 22.74 -30.57
C GLU A 194 7.97 22.39 -29.68
N ARG A 195 7.93 22.78 -28.43
CA ARG A 195 8.98 22.52 -27.44
C ARG A 195 9.15 21.03 -27.14
N ILE A 196 8.05 20.34 -26.80
CA ILE A 196 8.11 18.95 -26.31
C ILE A 196 8.32 17.99 -27.48
N ALA A 197 7.55 18.11 -28.57
CA ALA A 197 7.69 17.22 -29.71
C ALA A 197 9.01 17.43 -30.46
N GLY A 198 9.48 18.70 -30.60
CA GLY A 198 10.79 19.00 -31.17
C GLY A 198 11.94 18.41 -30.35
N GLY A 199 11.86 18.50 -29.01
CA GLY A 199 12.79 17.84 -28.10
C GLY A 199 12.73 16.31 -28.20
N GLY A 200 11.50 15.75 -28.29
CA GLY A 200 11.25 14.32 -28.43
C GLY A 200 11.80 13.73 -29.73
N LEU A 201 11.58 14.39 -30.87
CA LEU A 201 12.13 13.99 -32.16
C LEU A 201 13.66 13.98 -32.14
N ALA A 202 14.28 14.97 -31.48
CA ALA A 202 15.72 15.05 -31.35
C ALA A 202 16.32 14.01 -30.40
N ALA A 203 15.57 13.61 -29.38
CA ALA A 203 16.01 12.64 -28.38
C ALA A 203 15.72 11.17 -28.77
N SER A 204 14.76 10.93 -29.66
CA SER A 204 14.39 9.58 -30.12
C SER A 204 15.45 9.00 -31.02
N PRO A 205 15.99 7.79 -30.74
CA PRO A 205 16.92 7.10 -31.65
C PRO A 205 16.33 6.84 -33.03
N GLU A 206 15.02 6.72 -33.16
CA GLU A 206 14.31 6.49 -34.43
C GLU A 206 13.78 7.78 -35.05
N ALA A 207 14.09 8.95 -34.47
CA ALA A 207 13.62 10.26 -34.91
C ALA A 207 12.07 10.28 -35.08
N ASN A 208 11.32 9.72 -34.15
CA ASN A 208 9.87 9.74 -34.16
C ASN A 208 9.28 10.04 -32.77
N VAL A 209 8.04 10.53 -32.73
CA VAL A 209 7.23 10.75 -31.54
C VAL A 209 5.82 10.25 -31.77
N LEU A 210 5.21 9.65 -30.75
CA LEU A 210 3.79 9.38 -30.71
C LEU A 210 3.07 10.63 -30.20
N ILE A 211 2.10 11.13 -30.94
CA ILE A 211 1.17 12.15 -30.50
C ILE A 211 -0.17 11.47 -30.19
N GLU A 212 -0.67 11.65 -28.99
CA GLU A 212 -1.85 10.95 -28.48
C GLU A 212 -2.85 11.94 -27.89
N GLU A 213 -4.17 11.72 -28.11
CA GLU A 213 -5.21 12.53 -27.48
C GLU A 213 -5.09 12.43 -25.94
N SER A 214 -5.30 13.55 -25.27
CA SER A 214 -5.28 13.57 -23.82
C SER A 214 -6.60 13.07 -23.26
N ILE A 215 -6.50 12.16 -22.31
CA ILE A 215 -7.62 11.62 -21.52
C ILE A 215 -7.64 12.17 -20.10
N LEU A 216 -6.93 13.29 -19.87
CA LEU A 216 -6.94 13.97 -18.57
C LEU A 216 -8.36 14.30 -18.12
N GLY A 217 -8.62 14.07 -16.84
CA GLY A 217 -9.93 14.34 -16.27
C GLY A 217 -11.00 13.28 -16.58
N TRP A 218 -10.63 12.18 -17.28
CA TRP A 218 -11.53 11.04 -17.43
C TRP A 218 -11.53 10.20 -16.15
N LYS A 219 -12.58 9.40 -15.96
CA LYS A 219 -12.66 8.42 -14.87
C LYS A 219 -11.78 7.23 -15.21
N GLU A 220 -11.11 6.67 -14.21
CA GLU A 220 -10.23 5.51 -14.37
C GLU A 220 -10.74 4.31 -13.60
N TYR A 221 -10.73 3.15 -14.25
CA TYR A 221 -11.12 1.87 -13.69
C TYR A 221 -10.11 0.81 -14.01
N GLU A 222 -9.98 -0.16 -13.10
CA GLU A 222 -9.15 -1.33 -13.29
C GLU A 222 -9.95 -2.60 -13.08
N LEU A 223 -9.68 -3.61 -13.88
CA LEU A 223 -10.18 -4.97 -13.65
C LEU A 223 -9.00 -5.90 -13.41
N GLU A 224 -9.04 -6.60 -12.30
CA GLU A 224 -8.18 -7.74 -12.04
C GLU A 224 -8.85 -9.00 -12.58
N LEU A 225 -8.18 -9.65 -13.51
CA LEU A 225 -8.75 -10.74 -14.31
C LEU A 225 -7.88 -11.98 -14.22
N MET A 226 -8.48 -13.16 -14.30
CA MET A 226 -7.75 -14.41 -14.45
C MET A 226 -8.34 -15.25 -15.58
N ARG A 227 -7.47 -16.01 -16.24
CA ARG A 227 -7.86 -16.98 -17.29
C ARG A 227 -7.00 -18.23 -17.19
N ASP A 228 -7.61 -19.39 -17.40
CA ASP A 228 -6.94 -20.68 -17.47
C ASP A 228 -6.88 -21.26 -18.89
N ALA A 229 -6.15 -22.38 -19.03
CA ALA A 229 -5.97 -23.07 -20.32
C ALA A 229 -7.28 -23.64 -20.90
N ASN A 230 -8.34 -23.83 -20.12
CA ASN A 230 -9.67 -24.27 -20.56
C ASN A 230 -10.59 -23.10 -20.96
N ASP A 231 -10.07 -21.86 -21.00
CA ASP A 231 -10.79 -20.62 -21.29
C ASP A 231 -11.84 -20.24 -20.22
N ASN A 232 -11.70 -20.73 -18.98
CA ASN A 232 -12.44 -20.16 -17.88
C ASN A 232 -11.86 -18.77 -17.58
N CYS A 233 -12.72 -17.77 -17.54
CA CYS A 233 -12.35 -16.38 -17.26
C CYS A 233 -13.15 -15.84 -16.09
N VAL A 234 -12.49 -15.11 -15.17
CA VAL A 234 -13.13 -14.45 -14.03
C VAL A 234 -12.61 -13.01 -13.87
N VAL A 235 -13.50 -12.10 -13.47
CA VAL A 235 -13.13 -10.80 -12.92
C VAL A 235 -13.01 -11.00 -11.42
N VAL A 236 -11.80 -10.92 -10.88
CA VAL A 236 -11.56 -11.05 -9.44
C VAL A 236 -12.05 -9.82 -8.71
N CYS A 237 -11.77 -8.63 -9.26
CA CYS A 237 -12.14 -7.37 -8.63
C CYS A 237 -12.25 -6.25 -9.66
N SER A 238 -13.25 -5.38 -9.49
CA SER A 238 -13.31 -4.08 -10.14
C SER A 238 -12.83 -3.00 -9.16
N ILE A 239 -11.95 -2.13 -9.64
CA ILE A 239 -11.34 -1.04 -8.85
C ILE A 239 -11.62 0.27 -9.55
N GLU A 240 -11.94 1.31 -8.79
CA GLU A 240 -12.18 2.66 -9.29
C GLU A 240 -11.23 3.64 -8.60
N ASN A 241 -10.59 4.50 -9.38
CA ASN A 241 -9.81 5.61 -8.86
C ASN A 241 -10.73 6.78 -8.48
N VAL A 242 -10.61 7.29 -7.26
CA VAL A 242 -11.35 8.48 -6.81
C VAL A 242 -10.83 9.72 -7.53
N ASP A 243 -9.53 9.76 -7.80
CA ASP A 243 -8.90 10.82 -8.59
C ASP A 243 -9.15 10.61 -10.08
N ALA A 244 -9.41 11.70 -10.80
CA ALA A 244 -9.48 11.67 -12.25
C ALA A 244 -8.11 11.38 -12.87
N LEU A 245 -8.08 10.84 -14.09
CA LEU A 245 -6.86 10.62 -14.86
C LEU A 245 -6.00 11.88 -14.94
N GLY A 246 -4.72 11.71 -14.68
CA GLY A 246 -3.71 12.74 -14.48
C GLY A 246 -2.90 12.53 -13.20
N VAL A 247 -3.49 11.85 -12.23
CA VAL A 247 -2.82 11.27 -11.05
C VAL A 247 -2.57 9.80 -11.34
N HIS A 248 -1.34 9.32 -11.09
CA HIS A 248 -1.01 7.89 -11.25
C HIS A 248 -1.89 7.03 -10.34
N THR A 249 -2.36 5.88 -10.83
CA THR A 249 -3.27 4.98 -10.06
C THR A 249 -2.68 4.56 -8.70
N GLY A 250 -1.35 4.36 -8.60
CA GLY A 250 -0.65 4.09 -7.33
C GLY A 250 -0.74 5.25 -6.33
N ASP A 251 -0.90 6.50 -6.81
CA ASP A 251 -0.99 7.71 -6.01
C ASP A 251 -2.45 8.15 -5.77
N SER A 252 -3.42 7.46 -6.38
CA SER A 252 -4.84 7.71 -6.19
C SER A 252 -5.40 7.01 -4.94
N VAL A 253 -6.40 7.61 -4.32
CA VAL A 253 -7.32 6.88 -3.46
C VAL A 253 -8.17 6.00 -4.36
N THR A 254 -8.24 4.70 -4.06
CA THR A 254 -8.99 3.74 -4.87
C THR A 254 -10.05 3.03 -4.05
N VAL A 255 -11.12 2.62 -4.70
CA VAL A 255 -12.25 1.93 -4.07
C VAL A 255 -12.56 0.62 -4.81
N ALA A 256 -12.89 -0.41 -4.06
CA ALA A 256 -13.36 -1.70 -4.56
C ALA A 256 -14.62 -2.14 -3.78
N PRO A 257 -15.65 -2.68 -4.48
CA PRO A 257 -15.80 -2.68 -5.93
C PRO A 257 -15.97 -1.27 -6.50
N ALA A 258 -15.89 -1.10 -7.83
CA ALA A 258 -16.16 0.19 -8.48
C ALA A 258 -17.57 0.67 -8.14
N MET A 259 -17.68 1.92 -7.66
CA MET A 259 -18.91 2.46 -7.06
C MET A 259 -19.78 3.22 -8.06
N THR A 260 -19.17 3.78 -9.11
CA THR A 260 -19.88 4.70 -10.06
C THR A 260 -20.11 4.08 -11.43
N LEU A 261 -19.79 2.80 -11.63
CA LEU A 261 -20.16 2.05 -12.83
C LEU A 261 -21.61 1.59 -12.79
N THR A 262 -22.30 1.76 -13.92
CA THR A 262 -23.54 1.03 -14.15
C THR A 262 -23.22 -0.44 -14.50
N ASP A 263 -24.17 -1.36 -14.26
CA ASP A 263 -24.01 -2.76 -14.67
C ASP A 263 -23.69 -2.91 -16.16
N ARG A 264 -24.31 -2.10 -17.00
CA ARG A 264 -24.04 -2.08 -18.45
C ARG A 264 -22.56 -1.74 -18.75
N GLU A 265 -22.02 -0.73 -18.13
CA GLU A 265 -20.61 -0.33 -18.32
C GLU A 265 -19.67 -1.41 -17.81
N PHE A 266 -19.94 -1.96 -16.63
CA PHE A 266 -19.20 -3.07 -16.08
C PHE A 266 -19.18 -4.28 -17.02
N GLN A 267 -20.35 -4.70 -17.57
CA GLN A 267 -20.43 -5.82 -18.50
C GLN A 267 -19.66 -5.56 -19.81
N ILE A 268 -19.65 -4.32 -20.31
CA ILE A 268 -18.84 -3.95 -21.47
C ILE A 268 -17.33 -4.10 -21.15
N MET A 269 -16.87 -3.56 -20.03
CA MET A 269 -15.47 -3.67 -19.60
C MET A 269 -15.07 -5.13 -19.40
N ARG A 270 -15.90 -5.92 -18.70
CA ARG A 270 -15.72 -7.35 -18.47
C ARG A 270 -15.55 -8.11 -19.78
N ASN A 271 -16.45 -7.90 -20.73
CA ASN A 271 -16.40 -8.58 -22.03
C ASN A 271 -15.17 -8.17 -22.85
N GLN A 272 -14.79 -6.90 -22.85
CA GLN A 272 -13.55 -6.42 -23.47
C GLN A 272 -12.32 -7.00 -22.78
N GLY A 273 -12.29 -7.03 -21.47
CA GLY A 273 -11.19 -7.63 -20.71
C GLY A 273 -10.95 -9.08 -21.06
N PHE A 274 -11.99 -9.90 -21.11
CA PHE A 274 -11.89 -11.30 -21.53
C PHE A 274 -11.46 -11.46 -23.00
N ALA A 275 -11.93 -10.58 -23.89
CA ALA A 275 -11.50 -10.61 -25.29
C ALA A 275 -10.01 -10.22 -25.42
N ILE A 276 -9.54 -9.25 -24.65
CA ILE A 276 -8.12 -8.86 -24.59
C ILE A 276 -7.26 -10.02 -24.08
N LEU A 277 -7.63 -10.67 -22.97
CA LEU A 277 -6.92 -11.83 -22.44
C LEU A 277 -6.73 -12.93 -23.48
N ARG A 278 -7.80 -13.25 -24.20
CA ARG A 278 -7.78 -14.27 -25.28
C ARG A 278 -6.86 -13.87 -26.42
N GLU A 279 -6.93 -12.62 -26.86
CA GLU A 279 -6.15 -12.15 -28.02
C GLU A 279 -4.68 -11.93 -27.69
N VAL A 280 -4.36 -11.49 -26.46
CA VAL A 280 -2.97 -11.39 -25.96
C VAL A 280 -2.37 -12.78 -25.79
N GLY A 281 -3.18 -13.75 -25.37
CA GLY A 281 -2.74 -15.14 -25.19
C GLY A 281 -2.38 -15.49 -23.75
N VAL A 282 -2.79 -14.69 -22.74
CA VAL A 282 -2.65 -15.08 -21.33
C VAL A 282 -3.67 -16.18 -21.06
N ASP A 283 -3.20 -17.38 -20.71
CA ASP A 283 -4.01 -18.58 -20.50
C ASP A 283 -3.66 -19.38 -19.24
N THR A 284 -2.73 -18.89 -18.44
CA THR A 284 -2.26 -19.53 -17.20
C THR A 284 -1.91 -18.51 -16.12
N GLY A 285 -2.76 -17.51 -15.93
CA GLY A 285 -2.45 -16.52 -14.91
C GLY A 285 -3.43 -15.37 -14.81
N GLY A 286 -3.04 -14.37 -14.00
CA GLY A 286 -3.75 -13.14 -13.75
C GLY A 286 -3.16 -11.95 -14.51
N CYS A 287 -3.99 -10.96 -14.74
CA CYS A 287 -3.56 -9.68 -15.30
C CYS A 287 -4.43 -8.54 -14.79
N ASN A 288 -3.87 -7.34 -14.89
CA ASN A 288 -4.56 -6.08 -14.68
C ASN A 288 -4.85 -5.42 -16.02
N ILE A 289 -6.07 -4.92 -16.22
CA ILE A 289 -6.44 -4.10 -17.38
C ILE A 289 -7.03 -2.77 -16.89
N GLN A 290 -6.49 -1.68 -17.43
CA GLN A 290 -6.92 -0.32 -17.09
C GLN A 290 -7.80 0.26 -18.20
N PHE A 291 -8.90 0.87 -17.77
CA PHE A 291 -9.90 1.51 -18.64
C PHE A 291 -10.10 2.97 -18.25
N ALA A 292 -10.42 3.80 -19.23
CA ALA A 292 -10.88 5.16 -19.01
C ALA A 292 -12.29 5.38 -19.58
N VAL A 293 -13.11 6.13 -18.83
CA VAL A 293 -14.47 6.53 -19.26
C VAL A 293 -14.56 8.04 -19.28
N ASN A 294 -14.93 8.60 -20.43
CA ASN A 294 -15.18 10.02 -20.55
C ASN A 294 -16.44 10.40 -19.74
N PRO A 295 -16.35 11.25 -18.72
CA PRO A 295 -17.51 11.59 -17.88
C PRO A 295 -18.59 12.41 -18.63
N ARG A 296 -18.29 12.92 -19.86
CA ARG A 296 -19.22 13.76 -20.62
C ARG A 296 -20.13 12.97 -21.56
N ASP A 297 -19.62 11.91 -22.17
CA ASP A 297 -20.30 11.16 -23.22
C ASP A 297 -20.30 9.65 -23.02
N GLY A 298 -19.59 9.16 -21.99
CA GLY A 298 -19.49 7.73 -21.67
C GLY A 298 -18.60 6.94 -22.63
N ARG A 299 -17.78 7.61 -23.48
CA ARG A 299 -16.80 6.92 -24.34
C ARG A 299 -15.81 6.15 -23.46
N LEU A 300 -15.68 4.85 -23.73
CA LEU A 300 -14.81 3.94 -23.01
C LEU A 300 -13.60 3.60 -23.87
N ILE A 301 -12.40 3.71 -23.29
CA ILE A 301 -11.16 3.27 -23.92
C ILE A 301 -10.38 2.33 -22.99
N THR A 302 -9.60 1.44 -23.59
CA THR A 302 -8.60 0.63 -22.88
C THR A 302 -7.26 1.35 -22.89
N ILE A 303 -6.66 1.52 -21.71
CA ILE A 303 -5.38 2.24 -21.54
C ILE A 303 -4.20 1.31 -21.75
N GLU A 304 -4.12 0.26 -20.92
CA GLU A 304 -3.02 -0.71 -20.93
C GLU A 304 -3.41 -2.02 -20.23
N MET A 305 -2.56 -3.01 -20.41
CA MET A 305 -2.64 -4.29 -19.71
C MET A 305 -1.29 -4.63 -19.11
N ASN A 306 -1.30 -5.20 -17.91
CA ASN A 306 -0.13 -5.80 -17.28
C ASN A 306 -0.31 -7.33 -17.28
N PRO A 307 0.42 -8.10 -18.12
CA PRO A 307 0.28 -9.56 -18.22
C PRO A 307 1.00 -10.29 -17.08
N ARG A 308 0.83 -9.83 -15.87
CA ARG A 308 1.46 -10.30 -14.65
C ARG A 308 0.68 -9.83 -13.43
N VAL A 309 1.00 -10.37 -12.27
CA VAL A 309 0.56 -9.81 -10.98
C VAL A 309 1.09 -8.37 -10.86
N SER A 310 0.29 -7.49 -10.30
CA SER A 310 0.56 -6.06 -10.13
C SER A 310 0.27 -5.62 -8.69
N ARG A 311 0.47 -4.34 -8.35
CA ARG A 311 0.09 -3.79 -7.05
C ARG A 311 -1.41 -3.93 -6.80
N SER A 312 -2.23 -3.64 -7.80
CA SER A 312 -3.68 -3.79 -7.72
C SER A 312 -4.09 -5.26 -7.54
N SER A 313 -3.30 -6.23 -7.96
CA SER A 313 -3.56 -7.66 -7.68
C SER A 313 -3.41 -8.00 -6.19
N ALA A 314 -2.43 -7.40 -5.49
CA ALA A 314 -2.30 -7.55 -4.04
C ALA A 314 -3.51 -6.92 -3.32
N LEU A 315 -3.86 -5.68 -3.70
CA LEU A 315 -5.08 -5.02 -3.21
C LEU A 315 -6.33 -5.88 -3.45
N ALA A 316 -6.55 -6.34 -4.68
CA ALA A 316 -7.70 -7.16 -5.05
C ALA A 316 -7.77 -8.46 -4.24
N SER A 317 -6.62 -9.13 -4.04
CA SER A 317 -6.56 -10.35 -3.23
C SER A 317 -7.01 -10.11 -1.79
N LYS A 318 -6.54 -9.01 -1.17
CA LYS A 318 -6.92 -8.66 0.20
C LYS A 318 -8.35 -8.11 0.28
N ALA A 319 -8.80 -7.37 -0.75
CA ALA A 319 -10.16 -6.83 -0.80
C ALA A 319 -11.22 -7.93 -0.94
N THR A 320 -10.94 -8.97 -1.71
CA THR A 320 -11.91 -10.03 -2.01
C THR A 320 -11.70 -11.32 -1.22
N GLY A 321 -10.53 -11.47 -0.59
CA GLY A 321 -10.10 -12.75 -0.04
C GLY A 321 -9.67 -13.79 -1.09
N PHE A 322 -9.77 -13.47 -2.39
CA PHE A 322 -9.41 -14.36 -3.50
C PHE A 322 -7.89 -14.30 -3.76
N PRO A 323 -7.10 -15.37 -3.50
CA PRO A 323 -5.63 -15.29 -3.47
C PRO A 323 -5.03 -15.38 -4.88
N ILE A 324 -4.99 -14.27 -5.61
CA ILE A 324 -4.56 -14.20 -7.03
C ILE A 324 -3.19 -14.85 -7.24
N ALA A 325 -2.19 -14.54 -6.42
CA ALA A 325 -0.84 -15.07 -6.59
C ALA A 325 -0.78 -16.61 -6.42
N LYS A 326 -1.49 -17.13 -5.42
CA LYS A 326 -1.60 -18.56 -5.14
C LYS A 326 -2.27 -19.28 -6.31
N ILE A 327 -3.38 -18.76 -6.81
CA ILE A 327 -4.13 -19.33 -7.93
C ILE A 327 -3.29 -19.25 -9.21
N ALA A 328 -2.64 -18.12 -9.49
CA ALA A 328 -1.76 -17.95 -10.66
C ALA A 328 -0.61 -18.98 -10.67
N ALA A 329 0.00 -19.27 -9.51
CA ALA A 329 1.02 -20.31 -9.39
C ALA A 329 0.46 -21.70 -9.72
N LYS A 330 -0.76 -22.03 -9.28
CA LYS A 330 -1.43 -23.29 -9.61
C LYS A 330 -1.78 -23.38 -11.11
N LEU A 331 -2.29 -22.31 -11.70
CA LEU A 331 -2.57 -22.28 -13.15
C LEU A 331 -1.30 -22.51 -13.97
N ALA A 332 -0.16 -21.91 -13.55
CA ALA A 332 1.12 -22.07 -14.23
C ALA A 332 1.62 -23.52 -14.29
N ILE A 333 1.22 -24.36 -13.35
CA ILE A 333 1.57 -25.78 -13.30
C ILE A 333 0.44 -26.71 -13.78
N GLY A 334 -0.58 -26.16 -14.47
CA GLY A 334 -1.57 -26.91 -15.24
C GLY A 334 -2.93 -27.14 -14.60
N TYR A 335 -3.21 -26.56 -13.44
CA TYR A 335 -4.58 -26.52 -12.89
C TYR A 335 -5.48 -25.61 -13.71
N THR A 336 -6.79 -25.83 -13.59
CA THR A 336 -7.81 -24.93 -14.14
C THR A 336 -8.63 -24.32 -13.00
N LEU A 337 -9.29 -23.17 -13.26
CA LEU A 337 -10.04 -22.42 -12.24
C LEU A 337 -11.18 -23.22 -11.61
N ASP A 338 -11.80 -24.12 -12.37
CA ASP A 338 -12.87 -25.03 -11.88
C ASP A 338 -12.33 -26.21 -11.06
N GLU A 339 -11.03 -26.53 -11.15
CA GLU A 339 -10.36 -27.55 -10.33
C GLU A 339 -9.79 -26.99 -9.01
N ILE A 340 -9.57 -25.67 -8.92
CA ILE A 340 -9.05 -25.00 -7.72
C ILE A 340 -10.21 -24.65 -6.79
N THR A 341 -10.19 -25.14 -5.56
CA THR A 341 -11.16 -24.76 -4.53
C THR A 341 -10.88 -23.33 -4.07
N ASN A 342 -11.93 -22.53 -3.90
CA ASN A 342 -11.84 -21.21 -3.26
C ASN A 342 -11.56 -21.40 -1.77
N ASP A 343 -10.45 -20.87 -1.28
CA ASP A 343 -10.01 -21.03 0.11
C ASP A 343 -10.95 -20.36 1.11
N ILE A 344 -11.67 -19.32 0.71
CA ILE A 344 -12.60 -18.57 1.58
C ILE A 344 -13.82 -19.42 1.94
N THR A 345 -14.41 -20.05 0.93
CA THR A 345 -15.65 -20.83 1.13
C THR A 345 -15.38 -22.32 1.40
N GLY A 346 -14.24 -22.83 0.92
CA GLY A 346 -13.89 -24.26 1.00
C GLY A 346 -14.77 -25.20 0.15
N VAL A 347 -15.80 -24.65 -0.54
CA VAL A 347 -16.81 -25.45 -1.27
C VAL A 347 -17.07 -24.94 -2.70
N THR A 348 -16.76 -23.69 -3.02
CA THR A 348 -16.91 -23.15 -4.37
C THR A 348 -15.60 -23.23 -5.14
N PRO A 349 -15.62 -23.38 -6.48
CA PRO A 349 -14.41 -23.31 -7.27
C PRO A 349 -13.95 -21.87 -7.50
N ALA A 350 -12.67 -21.67 -7.79
CA ALA A 350 -12.08 -20.39 -8.14
C ALA A 350 -12.63 -19.81 -9.47
N ALA A 351 -13.41 -20.57 -10.22
CA ALA A 351 -14.11 -20.12 -11.43
C ALA A 351 -15.33 -19.24 -11.13
N PHE A 352 -15.75 -19.05 -9.86
CA PHE A 352 -16.81 -18.14 -9.49
C PHE A 352 -16.25 -16.74 -9.28
N GLU A 353 -16.85 -15.75 -9.96
CA GLU A 353 -16.47 -14.36 -9.80
C GLU A 353 -16.81 -13.86 -8.38
N PRO A 354 -15.86 -13.22 -7.67
CA PRO A 354 -16.16 -12.62 -6.38
C PRO A 354 -17.25 -11.57 -6.45
N THR A 355 -18.09 -11.54 -5.43
CA THR A 355 -19.14 -10.54 -5.21
C THR A 355 -19.02 -10.01 -3.78
N LEU A 356 -18.90 -8.69 -3.63
CA LEU A 356 -18.67 -8.05 -2.33
C LEU A 356 -19.92 -7.33 -1.83
N ASP A 357 -20.27 -7.48 -0.55
CA ASP A 357 -21.32 -6.74 0.14
C ASP A 357 -20.79 -5.68 1.13
N TYR A 358 -19.49 -5.38 1.02
CA TYR A 358 -18.76 -4.35 1.76
C TYR A 358 -17.94 -3.47 0.80
N VAL A 359 -17.39 -2.38 1.33
CA VAL A 359 -16.57 -1.43 0.55
C VAL A 359 -15.15 -1.46 1.07
N VAL A 360 -14.20 -1.49 0.15
CA VAL A 360 -12.77 -1.40 0.44
C VAL A 360 -12.23 -0.09 -0.10
N VAL A 361 -11.47 0.64 0.70
CA VAL A 361 -10.77 1.86 0.28
C VAL A 361 -9.29 1.70 0.55
N LYS A 362 -8.46 1.99 -0.47
CA LYS A 362 -7.01 2.08 -0.38
C LYS A 362 -6.60 3.55 -0.48
N ALA A 363 -5.64 3.96 0.33
CA ALA A 363 -5.03 5.28 0.24
C ALA A 363 -3.50 5.18 0.20
N PRO A 364 -2.83 5.98 -0.67
CA PRO A 364 -1.39 5.99 -0.78
C PRO A 364 -0.72 6.69 0.41
N ARG A 365 0.48 6.23 0.79
CA ARG A 365 1.37 6.89 1.74
C ARG A 365 2.52 7.56 1.00
N PHE A 366 2.69 8.86 1.22
CA PHE A 366 3.78 9.65 0.67
C PHE A 366 4.86 9.92 1.72
N ALA A 367 6.01 10.39 1.27
CA ALA A 367 7.15 10.74 2.13
C ALA A 367 7.72 12.12 1.79
N PHE A 368 6.89 13.05 1.28
CA PHE A 368 7.35 14.40 0.92
C PHE A 368 7.95 15.15 2.11
N GLU A 369 7.48 14.84 3.33
CA GLU A 369 8.02 15.40 4.56
C GLU A 369 9.49 15.06 4.83
N LYS A 370 10.06 14.08 4.12
CA LYS A 370 11.47 13.69 4.22
C LYS A 370 12.37 14.51 3.31
N PHE A 371 11.84 15.14 2.27
CA PHE A 371 12.61 15.78 1.22
C PHE A 371 12.26 17.27 1.14
N THR A 372 13.09 18.11 1.73
CA THR A 372 12.90 19.57 1.70
C THR A 372 12.94 20.08 0.26
N GLY A 373 11.88 20.77 -0.18
CA GLY A 373 11.77 21.35 -1.52
C GLY A 373 11.38 20.37 -2.63
N ALA A 374 10.95 19.16 -2.27
CA ALA A 374 10.36 18.24 -3.25
C ALA A 374 9.03 18.81 -3.80
N ASP A 375 8.78 18.61 -5.08
CA ASP A 375 7.49 18.91 -5.71
C ASP A 375 6.46 17.85 -5.29
N ASP A 376 5.47 18.24 -4.50
CA ASP A 376 4.37 17.41 -4.00
C ASP A 376 3.18 17.30 -4.97
N THR A 377 3.27 17.92 -6.16
CA THR A 377 2.24 17.83 -7.20
C THR A 377 2.18 16.40 -7.74
N LEU A 378 1.03 15.75 -7.60
CA LEU A 378 0.82 14.41 -8.14
C LEU A 378 0.63 14.50 -9.66
N THR A 379 1.21 13.52 -10.36
CA THR A 379 1.21 13.47 -11.84
C THR A 379 1.00 12.03 -12.30
N THR A 380 1.18 11.77 -13.58
CA THR A 380 1.19 10.41 -14.14
C THR A 380 2.43 9.59 -13.74
N THR A 381 3.38 10.18 -13.03
CA THR A 381 4.54 9.47 -12.45
C THR A 381 4.28 9.22 -10.98
N MET A 382 4.38 7.96 -10.57
CA MET A 382 4.12 7.54 -9.20
C MET A 382 5.13 8.14 -8.20
N LYS A 383 4.64 8.62 -7.06
CA LYS A 383 5.41 9.24 -5.97
C LYS A 383 5.18 8.59 -4.60
N SER A 384 4.14 7.79 -4.44
CA SER A 384 3.86 7.10 -3.18
C SER A 384 4.91 6.01 -2.88
N VAL A 385 5.16 5.79 -1.60
CA VAL A 385 6.17 4.84 -1.09
C VAL A 385 5.54 3.63 -0.41
N GLY A 386 4.24 3.65 -0.17
CA GLY A 386 3.45 2.59 0.43
C GLY A 386 1.97 2.91 0.37
N GLU A 387 1.16 2.04 0.95
CA GLU A 387 -0.29 2.21 0.97
C GLU A 387 -0.93 1.56 2.20
N ALA A 388 -2.09 2.06 2.58
CA ALA A 388 -2.98 1.43 3.55
C ALA A 388 -4.31 1.08 2.88
N MET A 389 -4.97 0.06 3.39
CA MET A 389 -6.30 -0.36 2.98
C MET A 389 -7.21 -0.48 4.20
N ALA A 390 -8.50 -0.28 4.02
CA ALA A 390 -9.51 -0.53 5.03
C ALA A 390 -10.82 -1.02 4.43
N LEU A 391 -11.51 -1.87 5.18
CA LEU A 391 -12.83 -2.40 4.83
C LEU A 391 -13.90 -1.75 5.72
N GLY A 392 -15.06 -1.51 5.15
CA GLY A 392 -16.22 -0.94 5.87
C GLY A 392 -17.54 -1.34 5.23
N ARG A 393 -18.66 -1.15 5.95
CA ARG A 393 -20.00 -1.43 5.41
C ARG A 393 -20.48 -0.38 4.40
N ASN A 394 -19.81 0.79 4.37
CA ASN A 394 -20.05 1.86 3.42
C ASN A 394 -18.74 2.61 3.12
N TYR A 395 -18.75 3.42 2.06
CA TYR A 395 -17.58 4.15 1.59
C TYR A 395 -16.97 5.06 2.66
N ILE A 396 -17.80 5.84 3.35
CA ILE A 396 -17.32 6.83 4.36
C ILE A 396 -16.70 6.13 5.57
N ALA A 397 -17.23 5.00 6.01
CA ALA A 397 -16.63 4.21 7.09
C ALA A 397 -15.27 3.66 6.67
N ALA A 398 -15.15 3.11 5.47
CA ALA A 398 -13.88 2.61 4.94
C ALA A 398 -12.86 3.74 4.73
N LEU A 399 -13.31 4.90 4.18
CA LEU A 399 -12.47 6.09 4.03
C LEU A 399 -11.96 6.61 5.38
N GLY A 400 -12.81 6.73 6.39
CA GLY A 400 -12.42 7.15 7.72
C GLY A 400 -11.37 6.23 8.35
N LYS A 401 -11.51 4.91 8.15
CA LYS A 401 -10.54 3.91 8.63
C LYS A 401 -9.21 4.03 7.90
N VAL A 402 -9.20 4.10 6.57
CA VAL A 402 -7.95 4.16 5.82
C VAL A 402 -7.18 5.45 6.09
N MET A 403 -7.87 6.58 6.25
CA MET A 403 -7.21 7.86 6.57
C MET A 403 -6.49 7.82 7.91
N ARG A 404 -7.06 7.18 8.95
CA ARG A 404 -6.34 7.03 10.23
C ARG A 404 -5.26 5.96 10.18
N SER A 405 -5.28 5.07 9.19
CA SER A 405 -4.21 4.09 8.94
C SER A 405 -2.97 4.69 8.29
N LEU A 406 -3.05 5.87 7.65
CA LEU A 406 -1.91 6.51 6.97
C LEU A 406 -0.84 7.05 7.92
N GLU A 407 -1.13 7.13 9.22
CA GLU A 407 -0.20 7.60 10.26
C GLU A 407 0.39 8.99 9.98
N ASN A 408 -0.40 9.83 9.36
CA ASN A 408 -0.08 11.24 9.19
C ASN A 408 -0.53 12.04 10.43
N LYS A 409 -0.09 13.30 10.53
CA LYS A 409 -0.43 14.18 11.67
C LYS A 409 -1.93 14.38 11.84
N GLN A 410 -2.69 14.33 10.74
CA GLN A 410 -4.13 14.59 10.75
C GLN A 410 -4.94 13.39 11.29
N ALA A 411 -4.49 12.16 11.05
CA ALA A 411 -5.16 10.92 11.51
C ALA A 411 -6.69 10.90 11.26
N GLY A 412 -7.12 11.41 10.11
CA GLY A 412 -8.53 11.62 9.72
C GLY A 412 -8.95 13.09 9.70
N PHE A 413 -10.19 13.36 9.32
CA PHE A 413 -10.73 14.72 9.27
C PHE A 413 -10.86 15.32 10.70
N TRP A 414 -10.66 16.63 10.82
CA TRP A 414 -10.95 17.47 12.02
C TRP A 414 -10.13 17.16 13.28
N THR A 415 -9.10 16.34 13.18
CA THR A 415 -8.27 15.97 14.34
C THR A 415 -7.21 17.02 14.69
N VAL A 416 -6.95 17.94 13.77
CA VAL A 416 -6.09 19.13 13.95
C VAL A 416 -6.86 20.38 13.52
N PRO A 417 -6.54 21.58 14.07
CA PRO A 417 -7.14 22.83 13.61
C PRO A 417 -6.90 23.07 12.12
N ASP A 418 -7.89 23.64 11.44
CA ASP A 418 -7.80 23.90 9.99
C ASP A 418 -6.61 24.79 9.63
N GLU A 419 -6.27 25.76 10.46
CA GLU A 419 -5.11 26.64 10.26
C GLU A 419 -3.77 25.87 10.27
N ALA A 420 -3.72 24.72 10.94
CA ALA A 420 -2.51 23.92 11.02
C ALA A 420 -2.16 23.20 9.70
N PHE A 421 -3.15 22.86 8.86
CA PHE A 421 -2.91 22.25 7.56
C PHE A 421 -3.23 23.15 6.36
N ALA A 422 -4.19 24.08 6.50
CA ALA A 422 -4.62 24.98 5.43
C ALA A 422 -4.03 26.40 5.54
N GLY A 423 -3.46 26.77 6.69
CA GLY A 423 -2.89 28.11 6.91
C GLY A 423 -3.90 29.22 6.63
N ASP A 424 -3.49 30.23 5.87
CA ASP A 424 -4.35 31.37 5.50
C ASP A 424 -5.57 31.00 4.66
N ARG A 425 -5.59 29.80 4.04
CA ARG A 425 -6.73 29.28 3.27
C ARG A 425 -7.88 28.77 4.14
N ALA A 426 -7.66 28.57 5.43
CA ALA A 426 -8.61 27.89 6.33
C ALA A 426 -10.03 28.49 6.35
N THR A 427 -10.18 29.75 5.93
CA THR A 427 -11.47 30.47 5.86
C THR A 427 -11.81 30.99 4.47
N ASP A 428 -11.00 30.71 3.45
CA ASP A 428 -11.16 31.21 2.08
C ASP A 428 -11.48 30.08 1.09
N VAL A 429 -12.76 29.84 0.84
CA VAL A 429 -13.23 28.81 -0.10
C VAL A 429 -12.64 29.01 -1.50
N SER A 430 -12.43 30.24 -1.96
CA SER A 430 -11.88 30.50 -3.30
C SER A 430 -10.41 30.09 -3.39
N ALA A 431 -9.65 30.29 -2.34
CA ALA A 431 -8.26 29.87 -2.25
C ALA A 431 -8.16 28.32 -2.23
N VAL A 432 -9.01 27.65 -1.42
CA VAL A 432 -9.04 26.18 -1.37
C VAL A 432 -9.42 25.58 -2.73
N LEU A 433 -10.45 26.12 -3.41
CA LEU A 433 -10.83 25.69 -4.74
C LEU A 433 -9.74 25.95 -5.80
N ALA A 434 -8.96 27.03 -5.65
CA ALA A 434 -7.85 27.30 -6.55
C ALA A 434 -6.71 26.26 -6.39
N ASP A 435 -6.42 25.87 -5.15
CA ASP A 435 -5.37 24.88 -4.84
C ASP A 435 -5.79 23.46 -5.22
N LEU A 436 -7.06 23.11 -5.13
CA LEU A 436 -7.59 21.81 -5.57
C LEU A 436 -7.35 21.50 -7.07
N LYS A 437 -7.05 22.52 -7.88
CA LYS A 437 -6.67 22.33 -9.29
C LYS A 437 -5.29 21.67 -9.44
N ARG A 438 -4.48 21.69 -8.40
CA ARG A 438 -3.19 21.03 -8.31
C ARG A 438 -3.34 19.84 -7.35
N PRO A 439 -3.37 18.60 -7.86
CA PRO A 439 -3.53 17.44 -7.00
C PRO A 439 -2.28 17.26 -6.11
N THR A 440 -2.50 17.13 -4.80
CA THR A 440 -1.49 16.89 -3.78
C THR A 440 -1.92 15.76 -2.86
N GLU A 441 -1.06 15.32 -1.95
CA GLU A 441 -1.43 14.32 -0.93
C GLU A 441 -2.60 14.76 -0.04
N GLY A 442 -2.77 16.08 0.16
CA GLY A 442 -3.81 16.68 1.01
C GLY A 442 -5.17 16.89 0.35
N ARG A 443 -5.32 16.59 -0.94
CA ARG A 443 -6.51 16.96 -1.75
C ARG A 443 -7.86 16.48 -1.22
N ILE A 444 -7.92 15.34 -0.54
CA ILE A 444 -9.17 14.84 0.07
C ILE A 444 -9.59 15.72 1.26
N TYR A 445 -8.62 16.19 2.05
CA TYR A 445 -8.85 17.13 3.14
C TYR A 445 -9.27 18.50 2.61
N ASP A 446 -8.64 18.97 1.51
CA ASP A 446 -9.00 20.23 0.86
C ASP A 446 -10.42 20.17 0.25
N ALA A 447 -10.82 19.03 -0.33
CA ALA A 447 -12.19 18.82 -0.84
C ALA A 447 -13.23 18.87 0.30
N GLU A 448 -12.96 18.20 1.43
CA GLU A 448 -13.81 18.31 2.63
C GLU A 448 -13.91 19.77 3.12
N LEU A 449 -12.77 20.45 3.24
CA LEU A 449 -12.72 21.82 3.70
C LEU A 449 -13.51 22.77 2.79
N ALA A 450 -13.37 22.65 1.46
CA ALA A 450 -14.13 23.46 0.51
C ALA A 450 -15.65 23.26 0.68
N LEU A 451 -16.10 22.00 0.78
CA LEU A 451 -17.51 21.68 1.03
C LEU A 451 -18.00 22.26 2.36
N ARG A 452 -17.21 22.20 3.40
CA ARG A 452 -17.51 22.73 4.74
C ARG A 452 -17.53 24.27 4.77
N LEU A 453 -16.72 24.93 3.96
CA LEU A 453 -16.73 26.39 3.77
C LEU A 453 -17.88 26.87 2.87
N GLY A 454 -18.68 25.95 2.33
CA GLY A 454 -19.90 26.24 1.59
C GLY A 454 -19.79 26.12 0.07
N ALA A 455 -18.71 25.56 -0.46
CA ALA A 455 -18.64 25.18 -1.87
C ALA A 455 -19.69 24.09 -2.18
N THR A 456 -20.25 24.16 -3.39
CA THR A 456 -21.13 23.11 -3.91
C THR A 456 -20.33 21.91 -4.42
N VAL A 457 -20.95 20.75 -4.52
CA VAL A 457 -20.37 19.55 -5.15
C VAL A 457 -19.86 19.86 -6.56
N ASP A 458 -20.62 20.60 -7.35
CA ASP A 458 -20.26 20.98 -8.72
C ASP A 458 -19.00 21.87 -8.78
N GLU A 459 -18.84 22.81 -7.84
CA GLU A 459 -17.65 23.66 -7.76
C GLU A 459 -16.40 22.86 -7.38
N VAL A 460 -16.51 21.94 -6.42
CA VAL A 460 -15.40 21.06 -6.03
C VAL A 460 -15.06 20.08 -7.16
N TYR A 461 -16.06 19.51 -7.84
CA TYR A 461 -15.85 18.67 -9.03
C TYR A 461 -15.11 19.42 -10.14
N ALA A 462 -15.55 20.65 -10.44
CA ALA A 462 -14.92 21.48 -11.48
C ALA A 462 -13.45 21.83 -11.14
N ALA A 463 -13.11 21.90 -9.86
CA ALA A 463 -11.75 22.18 -9.41
C ALA A 463 -10.87 20.91 -9.34
N SER A 464 -11.38 19.81 -8.81
CA SER A 464 -10.60 18.60 -8.49
C SER A 464 -10.71 17.47 -9.52
N GLY A 465 -11.81 17.41 -10.29
CA GLY A 465 -12.14 16.26 -11.15
C GLY A 465 -12.64 15.02 -10.39
N ILE A 466 -12.71 15.05 -9.07
CA ILE A 466 -13.26 13.94 -8.26
C ILE A 466 -14.74 13.76 -8.59
N ASP A 467 -15.14 12.51 -8.86
CA ASP A 467 -16.53 12.22 -9.27
C ASP A 467 -17.56 12.77 -8.27
N PRO A 468 -18.66 13.39 -8.75
CA PRO A 468 -19.71 13.94 -7.89
C PRO A 468 -20.28 12.97 -6.87
N TRP A 469 -20.27 11.66 -7.14
CA TRP A 469 -20.73 10.66 -6.18
C TRP A 469 -19.87 10.66 -4.91
N PHE A 470 -18.55 10.62 -5.04
CA PHE A 470 -17.63 10.65 -3.89
C PHE A 470 -17.73 11.99 -3.13
N LEU A 471 -17.89 13.10 -3.88
CA LEU A 471 -18.07 14.42 -3.27
C LEU A 471 -19.40 14.55 -2.53
N ALA A 472 -20.47 13.89 -3.00
CA ALA A 472 -21.75 13.85 -2.31
C ALA A 472 -21.66 13.07 -0.97
N GLU A 473 -20.91 11.97 -0.95
CA GLU A 473 -20.62 11.21 0.27
C GLU A 473 -19.84 12.08 1.29
N LEU A 474 -18.80 12.80 0.82
CA LEU A 474 -18.08 13.76 1.67
C LEU A 474 -18.98 14.88 2.17
N LYS A 475 -19.88 15.39 1.31
CA LYS A 475 -20.84 16.44 1.70
C LYS A 475 -21.81 15.95 2.77
N ALA A 476 -22.30 14.72 2.66
CA ALA A 476 -23.16 14.12 3.68
C ALA A 476 -22.42 14.00 5.03
N LEU A 477 -21.12 13.65 5.00
CA LEU A 477 -20.28 13.62 6.19
C LEU A 477 -20.09 15.03 6.80
N VAL A 478 -19.90 16.07 5.97
CA VAL A 478 -19.81 17.47 6.41
C VAL A 478 -21.14 17.92 7.06
N ASP A 479 -22.28 17.54 6.50
CA ASP A 479 -23.59 17.88 7.05
C ASP A 479 -23.82 17.17 8.40
N PHE A 480 -23.46 15.90 8.49
CA PHE A 480 -23.51 15.15 9.74
C PHE A 480 -22.57 15.75 10.82
N ARG A 481 -21.38 16.24 10.42
CA ARG A 481 -20.48 16.96 11.34
C ARG A 481 -21.18 18.18 11.96
N ALA A 482 -21.89 18.96 11.16
CA ALA A 482 -22.64 20.13 11.67
C ALA A 482 -23.71 19.70 12.70
N GLU A 483 -24.47 18.64 12.40
CA GLU A 483 -25.42 18.06 13.35
C GLU A 483 -24.74 17.61 14.66
N LEU A 484 -23.60 16.93 14.57
CA LEU A 484 -22.84 16.46 15.71
C LEU A 484 -22.31 17.59 16.58
N VAL A 485 -21.85 18.71 15.98
CA VAL A 485 -21.34 19.89 16.68
C VAL A 485 -22.47 20.67 17.34
N ASP A 486 -23.59 20.87 16.66
CA ASP A 486 -24.71 21.70 17.11
C ASP A 486 -25.63 21.00 18.14
N ALA A 487 -25.54 19.68 18.26
CA ALA A 487 -26.35 18.91 19.18
C ALA A 487 -26.07 19.32 20.64
N PRO A 488 -27.08 19.67 21.45
CA PRO A 488 -26.90 20.10 22.84
C PRO A 488 -26.35 18.98 23.74
N VAL A 489 -26.61 17.72 23.37
CA VAL A 489 -26.16 16.51 24.08
C VAL A 489 -25.81 15.45 23.05
N LEU A 490 -24.70 14.76 23.27
CA LEU A 490 -24.34 13.58 22.48
C LEU A 490 -25.20 12.39 22.93
N THR A 491 -26.30 12.13 22.20
CA THR A 491 -27.20 11.02 22.50
C THR A 491 -26.59 9.67 22.05
N GLU A 492 -27.14 8.56 22.56
CA GLU A 492 -26.74 7.22 22.10
C GLU A 492 -26.88 7.06 20.58
N GLU A 493 -28.02 7.49 20.04
CA GLU A 493 -28.32 7.41 18.60
C GLU A 493 -27.31 8.21 17.77
N LEU A 494 -27.05 9.47 18.18
CA LEU A 494 -26.08 10.34 17.48
C LEU A 494 -24.65 9.77 17.56
N LEU A 495 -24.25 9.22 18.71
CA LEU A 495 -22.95 8.58 18.88
C LEU A 495 -22.84 7.30 18.04
N ARG A 496 -23.88 6.49 17.98
CA ARG A 496 -23.94 5.28 17.14
C ARG A 496 -23.83 5.63 15.66
N THR A 497 -24.56 6.66 15.22
CA THR A 497 -24.48 7.17 13.84
C THR A 497 -23.09 7.73 13.53
N ALA A 498 -22.45 8.44 14.46
CA ALA A 498 -21.08 8.93 14.28
C ALA A 498 -20.09 7.77 14.04
N LYS A 499 -20.21 6.71 14.82
CA LYS A 499 -19.37 5.51 14.66
C LYS A 499 -19.68 4.76 13.36
N TYR A 500 -20.95 4.62 12.99
CA TYR A 500 -21.37 4.03 11.71
C TYR A 500 -20.80 4.80 10.49
N ASN A 501 -20.68 6.12 10.60
CA ASN A 501 -20.06 6.98 9.59
C ASN A 501 -18.52 7.01 9.68
N GLY A 502 -17.91 6.11 10.43
CA GLY A 502 -16.46 5.90 10.47
C GLY A 502 -15.67 6.89 11.31
N LEU A 503 -16.32 7.77 12.10
CA LEU A 503 -15.62 8.71 12.98
C LEU A 503 -14.93 7.96 14.13
N SER A 504 -13.64 8.27 14.33
CA SER A 504 -12.89 7.78 15.50
C SER A 504 -13.28 8.51 16.78
N ASP A 505 -13.00 7.90 17.93
CA ASP A 505 -13.22 8.54 19.24
C ASP A 505 -12.42 9.87 19.33
N ARG A 506 -11.22 9.93 18.71
CA ARG A 506 -10.40 11.14 18.61
C ARG A 506 -11.08 12.24 17.79
N GLN A 507 -11.70 11.93 16.65
CA GLN A 507 -12.44 12.89 15.82
C GLN A 507 -13.67 13.43 16.57
N ILE A 508 -14.43 12.54 17.22
CA ILE A 508 -15.59 12.96 18.02
C ILE A 508 -15.14 13.87 19.17
N ALA A 509 -14.07 13.52 19.87
CA ALA A 509 -13.53 14.36 20.95
C ALA A 509 -13.05 15.73 20.48
N ALA A 510 -12.47 15.82 19.28
CA ALA A 510 -12.06 17.10 18.69
C ALA A 510 -13.28 18.01 18.38
N LEU A 511 -14.40 17.42 17.98
CA LEU A 511 -15.65 18.14 17.72
C LEU A 511 -16.47 18.42 19.00
N ARG A 512 -16.25 17.63 20.06
CA ARG A 512 -16.99 17.67 21.35
C ARG A 512 -16.00 17.74 22.53
N PRO A 513 -15.38 18.92 22.76
CA PRO A 513 -14.30 19.06 23.74
C PRO A 513 -14.71 18.82 25.19
N GLU A 514 -16.01 18.78 25.50
CA GLU A 514 -16.52 18.42 26.82
C GLU A 514 -16.16 17.01 27.30
N PHE A 515 -15.74 16.12 26.36
CA PHE A 515 -15.32 14.76 26.69
C PHE A 515 -13.85 14.63 27.09
N ALA A 516 -13.09 15.74 27.06
CA ALA A 516 -11.69 15.77 27.47
C ALA A 516 -10.79 14.72 26.78
N GLY A 517 -10.99 14.54 25.45
CA GLY A 517 -10.18 13.66 24.60
C GLY A 517 -10.84 12.31 24.27
N GLU A 518 -10.12 11.50 23.50
CA GLU A 518 -10.59 10.22 22.96
C GLU A 518 -11.06 9.24 24.06
N GLU A 519 -10.41 9.26 25.23
CA GLU A 519 -10.77 8.40 26.33
C GLU A 519 -12.16 8.69 26.91
N GLY A 520 -12.54 9.97 26.97
CA GLY A 520 -13.89 10.35 27.44
C GLY A 520 -14.98 9.84 26.52
N VAL A 521 -14.78 9.96 25.20
CA VAL A 521 -15.71 9.43 24.19
C VAL A 521 -15.77 7.89 24.28
N ARG A 522 -14.61 7.23 24.37
CA ARG A 522 -14.55 5.77 24.50
C ARG A 522 -15.30 5.27 25.74
N ARG A 523 -15.11 5.89 26.89
CA ARG A 523 -15.82 5.51 28.12
C ARG A 523 -17.34 5.66 27.97
N LEU A 524 -17.80 6.76 27.39
CA LEU A 524 -19.22 6.94 27.09
C LEU A 524 -19.74 5.85 26.17
N ARG A 525 -19.07 5.64 25.05
CA ARG A 525 -19.43 4.64 24.04
C ARG A 525 -19.54 3.24 24.66
N TRP A 526 -18.54 2.83 25.44
CA TRP A 526 -18.55 1.52 26.10
C TRP A 526 -19.67 1.41 27.13
N SER A 527 -19.97 2.47 27.89
CA SER A 527 -21.07 2.46 28.87
C SER A 527 -22.45 2.31 28.23
N LEU A 528 -22.58 2.70 26.96
CA LEU A 528 -23.79 2.56 26.14
C LEU A 528 -23.80 1.26 25.30
N GLY A 529 -22.78 0.41 25.45
CA GLY A 529 -22.68 -0.82 24.66
C GLY A 529 -22.41 -0.59 23.17
N ILE A 530 -21.94 0.60 22.78
CA ILE A 530 -21.60 0.90 21.39
C ILE A 530 -20.18 0.41 21.11
N ARG A 531 -20.10 -0.76 20.48
CA ARG A 531 -18.85 -1.40 20.04
C ARG A 531 -18.97 -1.87 18.62
N PRO A 532 -17.85 -2.03 17.88
CA PRO A 532 -17.91 -2.65 16.58
C PRO A 532 -18.23 -4.14 16.72
N VAL A 533 -18.87 -4.68 15.70
CA VAL A 533 -18.87 -6.11 15.42
C VAL A 533 -17.76 -6.40 14.40
N PHE A 534 -17.21 -7.60 14.42
CA PHE A 534 -16.23 -8.03 13.44
C PHE A 534 -16.91 -8.94 12.42
N LYS A 535 -16.76 -8.59 11.15
CA LYS A 535 -17.28 -9.31 10.01
C LYS A 535 -16.17 -10.07 9.32
N THR A 536 -16.50 -11.20 8.72
CA THR A 536 -15.56 -12.03 7.96
C THR A 536 -15.50 -11.54 6.53
N VAL A 537 -14.28 -11.44 5.97
CA VAL A 537 -14.07 -11.13 4.55
C VAL A 537 -14.56 -12.30 3.72
N ASP A 538 -15.40 -12.02 2.74
CA ASP A 538 -16.19 -12.98 2.00
C ASP A 538 -16.11 -12.70 0.49
N THR A 539 -15.96 -13.74 -0.33
CA THR A 539 -15.90 -13.66 -1.79
C THR A 539 -17.25 -13.79 -2.48
N CYS A 540 -18.34 -14.02 -1.75
CA CYS A 540 -19.63 -14.36 -2.35
C CYS A 540 -20.83 -13.67 -1.68
N ALA A 541 -20.64 -12.56 -1.01
CA ALA A 541 -21.68 -11.74 -0.37
C ALA A 541 -22.62 -12.59 0.52
N ALA A 542 -22.04 -13.45 1.35
CA ALA A 542 -22.70 -14.36 2.28
C ALA A 542 -23.62 -15.43 1.64
N GLU A 543 -23.52 -15.66 0.32
CA GLU A 543 -24.22 -16.77 -0.34
C GLU A 543 -23.71 -18.15 0.16
N PHE A 544 -22.42 -18.23 0.48
CA PHE A 544 -21.79 -19.34 1.16
C PHE A 544 -21.06 -18.84 2.41
N GLU A 545 -20.99 -19.66 3.45
CA GLU A 545 -20.29 -19.32 4.67
C GLU A 545 -18.78 -19.15 4.40
N ALA A 546 -18.21 -18.02 4.79
CA ALA A 546 -16.77 -17.80 4.75
C ALA A 546 -16.11 -18.54 5.92
N GLN A 547 -15.07 -19.34 5.60
CA GLN A 547 -14.39 -20.20 6.57
C GLN A 547 -13.02 -19.65 7.00
N THR A 548 -12.52 -18.62 6.34
CA THR A 548 -11.21 -18.04 6.66
C THR A 548 -11.29 -17.10 7.85
N PRO A 549 -10.28 -17.13 8.74
CA PRO A 549 -10.22 -16.27 9.91
C PRO A 549 -9.73 -14.86 9.57
N TYR A 550 -10.33 -14.21 8.58
CA TYR A 550 -9.98 -12.88 8.07
C TYR A 550 -11.12 -11.91 8.35
N HIS A 551 -10.87 -10.93 9.23
CA HIS A 551 -11.92 -10.09 9.79
C HIS A 551 -11.64 -8.60 9.61
N TYR A 552 -12.73 -7.80 9.58
CA TYR A 552 -12.72 -6.35 9.66
C TYR A 552 -13.82 -5.86 10.61
N SER A 553 -13.60 -4.73 11.28
CA SER A 553 -14.58 -4.13 12.18
C SER A 553 -15.65 -3.33 11.44
N ALA A 554 -16.88 -3.37 11.94
CA ALA A 554 -17.99 -2.55 11.50
C ALA A 554 -18.82 -2.07 12.69
N TYR A 555 -19.17 -0.78 12.70
CA TYR A 555 -20.17 -0.26 13.62
C TYR A 555 -21.53 -0.34 12.93
N GLU A 556 -22.46 -1.06 13.53
CA GLU A 556 -23.79 -1.25 12.99
C GLU A 556 -24.81 -0.33 13.69
N LEU A 557 -25.83 0.10 12.94
CA LEU A 557 -26.94 0.87 13.52
C LEU A 557 -27.85 -0.02 14.37
N ASP A 558 -27.97 -1.31 13.99
CA ASP A 558 -28.70 -2.29 14.79
C ASP A 558 -27.88 -2.71 16.02
N PRO A 559 -28.35 -2.44 17.25
CA PRO A 559 -27.66 -2.85 18.46
C PRO A 559 -27.64 -4.36 18.69
N ALA A 560 -28.45 -5.13 17.95
CA ALA A 560 -28.48 -6.59 18.01
C ALA A 560 -27.53 -7.26 17.02
N ALA A 561 -26.76 -6.50 16.25
CA ALA A 561 -25.78 -7.06 15.32
C ALA A 561 -24.72 -7.88 16.09
N GLU A 562 -24.38 -9.06 15.56
CA GLU A 562 -23.44 -9.99 16.18
C GLU A 562 -22.09 -10.02 15.43
N SER A 563 -21.03 -10.28 16.20
CA SER A 563 -19.68 -10.49 15.67
C SER A 563 -19.53 -11.91 15.15
N GLU A 564 -18.83 -12.08 14.04
CA GLU A 564 -18.56 -13.37 13.39
C GLU A 564 -17.24 -14.01 13.89
N VAL A 565 -16.55 -13.36 14.81
CA VAL A 565 -15.34 -13.92 15.42
C VAL A 565 -15.70 -15.08 16.35
N THR A 566 -15.16 -16.25 16.02
CA THR A 566 -15.30 -17.46 16.83
C THR A 566 -13.92 -17.96 17.27
N PRO A 567 -13.77 -18.50 18.50
CA PRO A 567 -12.52 -19.12 18.91
C PRO A 567 -12.28 -20.38 18.07
N GLN A 568 -11.10 -20.51 17.50
CA GLN A 568 -10.74 -21.70 16.72
C GLN A 568 -10.25 -22.84 17.60
N THR A 569 -9.57 -22.51 18.70
CA THR A 569 -8.98 -23.49 19.63
C THR A 569 -9.10 -22.99 21.06
N GLU A 570 -8.84 -23.91 22.07
CA GLU A 570 -8.68 -23.53 23.46
C GLU A 570 -7.26 -23.03 23.81
N ARG A 571 -6.40 -22.80 22.79
CA ARG A 571 -5.05 -22.31 22.98
C ARG A 571 -5.06 -20.87 23.49
N GLU A 572 -4.04 -20.48 24.27
CA GLU A 572 -3.81 -19.09 24.62
C GLU A 572 -3.41 -18.30 23.38
N LYS A 573 -3.84 -17.06 23.29
CA LYS A 573 -3.68 -16.19 22.11
C LYS A 573 -2.57 -15.17 22.31
N VAL A 574 -1.82 -14.91 21.25
CA VAL A 574 -0.87 -13.78 21.19
C VAL A 574 -1.24 -12.88 20.03
N ILE A 575 -1.48 -11.61 20.34
CA ILE A 575 -1.77 -10.59 19.32
C ILE A 575 -0.44 -9.96 18.88
N ILE A 576 -0.21 -9.89 17.56
CA ILE A 576 0.96 -9.28 16.94
C ILE A 576 0.49 -8.03 16.20
N LEU A 577 1.04 -6.87 16.54
CA LEU A 577 0.75 -5.62 15.82
C LEU A 577 1.77 -5.44 14.70
N GLY A 578 1.27 -5.32 13.47
CA GLY A 578 2.06 -5.15 12.27
C GLY A 578 2.65 -3.75 12.10
N SER A 579 3.25 -3.50 10.93
CA SER A 579 4.01 -2.27 10.66
C SER A 579 3.17 -1.11 10.12
N GLY A 580 1.93 -1.37 9.69
CA GLY A 580 1.16 -0.37 8.95
C GLY A 580 1.71 -0.15 7.53
N PRO A 581 1.39 0.99 6.89
CA PRO A 581 1.87 1.28 5.54
C PRO A 581 3.39 1.45 5.49
N ASN A 582 4.00 0.96 4.40
CA ASN A 582 5.42 1.19 4.16
C ASN A 582 5.72 2.68 4.06
N ARG A 583 6.89 3.07 4.58
CA ARG A 583 7.40 4.42 4.51
C ARG A 583 8.93 4.42 4.57
N ILE A 584 9.56 5.52 4.20
CA ILE A 584 11.01 5.65 4.34
C ILE A 584 11.41 5.56 5.82
N GLY A 585 12.25 4.57 6.12
CA GLY A 585 12.70 4.21 7.47
C GLY A 585 11.84 3.16 8.18
N GLN A 586 10.77 2.65 7.53
CA GLN A 586 9.95 1.54 8.04
C GLN A 586 9.38 0.75 6.86
N GLY A 587 10.14 -0.22 6.39
CA GLY A 587 9.83 -1.03 5.21
C GLY A 587 9.48 -2.47 5.55
N ILE A 588 9.79 -3.37 4.61
CA ILE A 588 9.40 -4.78 4.65
C ILE A 588 10.09 -5.60 5.75
N GLU A 589 11.21 -5.14 6.27
CA GLU A 589 11.94 -5.79 7.37
C GLU A 589 11.08 -5.98 8.62
N PHE A 590 10.10 -5.10 8.84
CA PHE A 590 9.16 -5.24 9.96
C PHE A 590 8.04 -6.24 9.66
N ASP A 591 7.65 -6.39 8.40
CA ASP A 591 6.72 -7.45 8.01
C ASP A 591 7.38 -8.82 8.14
N TYR A 592 8.65 -8.94 7.71
CA TYR A 592 9.48 -10.14 7.92
C TYR A 592 9.48 -10.57 9.40
N SER A 593 9.75 -9.63 10.32
CA SER A 593 9.77 -9.90 11.75
C SER A 593 8.40 -10.36 12.29
N CYS A 594 7.30 -9.75 11.84
CA CYS A 594 5.95 -10.10 12.24
C CYS A 594 5.54 -11.50 11.74
N VAL A 595 5.87 -11.84 10.49
CA VAL A 595 5.57 -13.15 9.90
C VAL A 595 6.31 -14.26 10.66
N HIS A 596 7.61 -14.10 10.90
CA HIS A 596 8.39 -15.07 11.67
C HIS A 596 7.86 -15.23 13.10
N ALA A 597 7.44 -14.14 13.75
CA ALA A 597 6.81 -14.23 15.07
C ALA A 597 5.50 -15.04 15.02
N ALA A 598 4.66 -14.84 14.01
CA ALA A 598 3.43 -15.60 13.86
C ALA A 598 3.70 -17.09 13.67
N LEU A 599 4.62 -17.44 12.77
CA LEU A 599 5.00 -18.83 12.49
C LEU A 599 5.60 -19.51 13.73
N GLU A 600 6.52 -18.86 14.43
CA GLU A 600 7.18 -19.44 15.61
C GLU A 600 6.24 -19.59 16.79
N LEU A 601 5.39 -18.61 17.09
CA LEU A 601 4.38 -18.69 18.14
C LEU A 601 3.37 -19.79 17.88
N SER A 602 2.92 -19.95 16.63
CA SER A 602 2.04 -21.08 16.26
C SER A 602 2.75 -22.42 16.47
N ARG A 603 4.04 -22.53 16.10
CA ARG A 603 4.86 -23.74 16.27
C ARG A 603 5.01 -24.13 17.75
N VAL A 604 5.11 -23.17 18.64
CA VAL A 604 5.21 -23.44 20.10
C VAL A 604 3.85 -23.54 20.80
N GLY A 605 2.74 -23.46 20.07
CA GLY A 605 1.41 -23.83 20.53
C GLY A 605 0.49 -22.67 20.92
N TYR A 606 0.85 -21.42 20.66
CA TYR A 606 -0.08 -20.29 20.79
C TYR A 606 -1.02 -20.19 19.58
N GLU A 607 -2.19 -19.60 19.78
CA GLU A 607 -3.02 -19.10 18.70
C GLU A 607 -2.56 -17.68 18.34
N THR A 608 -2.20 -17.46 17.09
CA THR A 608 -1.64 -16.19 16.64
C THR A 608 -2.71 -15.30 16.02
N VAL A 609 -2.72 -14.03 16.44
CA VAL A 609 -3.66 -13.01 15.95
C VAL A 609 -2.88 -11.86 15.38
N MET A 610 -3.00 -11.62 14.07
CA MET A 610 -2.34 -10.52 13.38
C MET A 610 -3.28 -9.33 13.24
N VAL A 611 -2.77 -8.12 13.52
CA VAL A 611 -3.46 -6.85 13.25
C VAL A 611 -2.59 -5.98 12.38
N ASN A 612 -3.01 -5.68 11.16
CA ASN A 612 -2.28 -4.81 10.24
C ASN A 612 -3.24 -4.21 9.20
N CYS A 613 -2.81 -3.13 8.51
CA CYS A 613 -3.61 -2.40 7.51
C CYS A 613 -2.89 -2.22 6.16
N ASN A 614 -1.79 -2.91 5.94
CA ASN A 614 -1.00 -2.83 4.71
C ASN A 614 -1.36 -3.99 3.76
N PRO A 615 -1.96 -3.75 2.58
CA PRO A 615 -2.36 -4.82 1.68
C PRO A 615 -1.19 -5.48 0.95
N GLU A 616 -0.02 -4.86 0.94
CA GLU A 616 1.17 -5.34 0.21
C GLU A 616 1.99 -6.38 1.01
N THR A 617 1.59 -6.73 2.23
CA THR A 617 2.39 -7.53 3.17
C THR A 617 1.99 -9.00 3.20
N VAL A 618 2.94 -9.87 3.57
CA VAL A 618 2.71 -11.30 3.84
C VAL A 618 1.98 -11.49 5.17
N SER A 619 2.23 -10.63 6.16
CA SER A 619 1.53 -10.70 7.46
C SER A 619 0.01 -10.53 7.34
N THR A 620 -0.46 -9.89 6.27
CA THR A 620 -1.90 -9.74 5.98
C THR A 620 -2.45 -10.84 5.07
N ASP A 621 -1.73 -11.92 4.85
CA ASP A 621 -2.31 -13.14 4.30
C ASP A 621 -3.11 -13.88 5.37
N TYR A 622 -4.33 -14.29 5.03
CA TYR A 622 -5.23 -14.98 5.96
C TYR A 622 -4.70 -16.34 6.46
N ASP A 623 -3.66 -16.88 5.80
CA ASP A 623 -3.03 -18.15 6.13
C ASP A 623 -1.65 -18.01 6.81
N THR A 624 -1.25 -16.79 7.16
CA THR A 624 0.02 -16.51 7.89
C THR A 624 -0.15 -16.63 9.41
N ALA A 625 -1.28 -16.16 9.94
CA ALA A 625 -1.64 -16.28 11.35
C ALA A 625 -2.93 -17.09 11.51
N ASP A 626 -3.23 -17.59 12.72
CA ASP A 626 -4.50 -18.29 13.00
C ASP A 626 -5.69 -17.36 12.85
N ARG A 627 -5.50 -16.02 13.00
CA ARG A 627 -6.53 -15.00 12.80
C ARG A 627 -5.94 -13.68 12.33
N LEU A 628 -6.59 -13.05 11.36
CA LEU A 628 -6.21 -11.76 10.80
C LEU A 628 -7.30 -10.73 11.00
N TYR A 629 -6.95 -9.59 11.58
CA TYR A 629 -7.76 -8.37 11.59
C TYR A 629 -7.14 -7.33 10.69
N PHE A 630 -7.86 -6.97 9.63
CA PHE A 630 -7.43 -5.90 8.74
C PHE A 630 -7.94 -4.56 9.29
N GLU A 631 -7.15 -3.97 10.18
CA GLU A 631 -7.55 -2.81 10.98
C GLU A 631 -6.44 -1.77 11.11
N PRO A 632 -6.81 -0.49 11.32
CA PRO A 632 -5.84 0.55 11.66
C PRO A 632 -5.08 0.22 12.95
N LEU A 633 -3.80 0.58 12.98
CA LEU A 633 -2.96 0.43 14.17
C LEU A 633 -3.11 1.66 15.10
N THR A 634 -4.35 1.99 15.46
CA THR A 634 -4.65 3.03 16.44
C THR A 634 -4.99 2.41 17.80
N PHE A 635 -4.89 3.21 18.87
CA PHE A 635 -5.25 2.73 20.19
C PHE A 635 -6.71 2.27 20.27
N GLU A 636 -7.64 3.01 19.65
CA GLU A 636 -9.05 2.66 19.57
C GLU A 636 -9.28 1.30 18.91
N ASP A 637 -8.75 1.14 17.70
CA ASP A 637 -9.00 -0.07 16.88
C ASP A 637 -8.35 -1.30 17.52
N VAL A 638 -7.12 -1.19 18.02
CA VAL A 638 -6.41 -2.28 18.72
C VAL A 638 -7.13 -2.71 20.00
N MET A 639 -7.69 -1.75 20.77
CA MET A 639 -8.46 -2.06 21.98
C MET A 639 -9.76 -2.82 21.68
N GLU A 640 -10.40 -2.55 20.53
CA GLU A 640 -11.60 -3.30 20.13
C GLU A 640 -11.25 -4.73 19.67
N VAL A 641 -10.13 -4.92 18.96
CA VAL A 641 -9.62 -6.26 18.64
C VAL A 641 -9.26 -7.03 19.91
N TYR A 642 -8.51 -6.41 20.83
CA TYR A 642 -8.17 -7.03 22.11
C TYR A 642 -9.41 -7.43 22.90
N HIS A 643 -10.44 -6.58 22.92
CA HIS A 643 -11.70 -6.89 23.57
C HIS A 643 -12.40 -8.11 22.93
N ALA A 644 -12.53 -8.13 21.59
CA ALA A 644 -13.16 -9.23 20.88
C ALA A 644 -12.43 -10.56 21.13
N GLU A 645 -11.12 -10.57 21.07
CA GLU A 645 -10.31 -11.76 21.36
C GLU A 645 -10.39 -12.21 22.83
N SER A 646 -10.49 -11.24 23.76
CA SER A 646 -10.67 -11.56 25.19
C SER A 646 -12.04 -12.15 25.50
N GLN A 647 -13.07 -11.87 24.70
CA GLN A 647 -14.39 -12.50 24.83
C GLN A 647 -14.40 -13.95 24.31
N SER A 648 -13.52 -14.24 23.34
CA SER A 648 -13.45 -15.55 22.70
C SER A 648 -12.34 -16.47 23.25
N GLY A 649 -11.59 -16.04 24.28
CA GLY A 649 -10.55 -16.84 24.94
C GLY A 649 -9.51 -16.01 25.68
N THR A 650 -8.47 -16.66 26.22
CA THR A 650 -7.41 -15.99 26.97
C THR A 650 -6.40 -15.36 26.02
N VAL A 651 -6.18 -14.05 26.12
CA VAL A 651 -5.09 -13.34 25.46
C VAL A 651 -3.87 -13.32 26.40
N ALA A 652 -2.85 -14.10 26.07
CA ALA A 652 -1.61 -14.19 26.84
C ALA A 652 -0.78 -12.91 26.75
N GLY A 653 -0.82 -12.22 25.58
CA GLY A 653 -0.09 -10.97 25.40
C GLY A 653 -0.28 -10.31 24.05
N VAL A 654 0.21 -9.06 23.99
CA VAL A 654 0.30 -8.25 22.76
C VAL A 654 1.75 -7.91 22.51
N ILE A 655 2.28 -8.24 21.33
CA ILE A 655 3.63 -7.91 20.87
C ILE A 655 3.57 -6.59 20.09
N VAL A 656 4.41 -5.63 20.50
CA VAL A 656 4.45 -4.27 19.90
C VAL A 656 5.80 -3.94 19.25
N GLN A 657 6.86 -4.68 19.51
CA GLN A 657 8.22 -4.31 19.10
C GLN A 657 8.63 -4.76 17.70
N LEU A 658 7.88 -5.67 17.07
CA LEU A 658 8.24 -6.25 15.78
C LEU A 658 7.72 -5.46 14.57
N GLY A 659 6.70 -4.64 14.76
CA GLY A 659 6.08 -3.83 13.71
C GLY A 659 6.67 -2.43 13.53
N GLY A 660 7.84 -2.14 14.10
CA GLY A 660 8.47 -0.81 14.03
C GLY A 660 7.82 0.21 14.97
N GLN A 661 7.98 1.50 14.65
CA GLN A 661 7.59 2.60 15.54
C GLN A 661 6.07 2.74 15.76
N THR A 662 5.27 2.31 14.80
CA THR A 662 3.83 2.45 14.88
C THR A 662 3.24 1.70 16.08
N PRO A 663 3.39 0.37 16.19
CA PRO A 663 2.90 -0.36 17.36
C PRO A 663 3.71 -0.02 18.62
N LEU A 664 4.99 0.30 18.50
CA LEU A 664 5.82 0.69 19.63
C LEU A 664 5.24 1.91 20.36
N GLY A 665 4.75 2.91 19.63
CA GLY A 665 4.08 4.09 20.16
C GLY A 665 2.78 3.82 20.92
N LEU A 666 2.22 2.61 20.82
CA LEU A 666 1.03 2.18 21.56
C LEU A 666 1.35 1.51 22.89
N ALA A 667 2.59 1.08 23.13
CA ALA A 667 2.98 0.22 24.25
C ALA A 667 2.51 0.73 25.61
N GLU A 668 2.79 2.00 25.92
CA GLU A 668 2.41 2.60 27.19
C GLU A 668 0.90 2.76 27.35
N LYS A 669 0.20 3.19 26.29
CA LYS A 669 -1.27 3.34 26.31
C LYS A 669 -1.97 1.99 26.53
N LEU A 670 -1.51 0.93 25.86
CA LEU A 670 -2.03 -0.42 26.01
C LEU A 670 -1.82 -0.94 27.43
N ARG A 671 -0.61 -0.82 27.98
CA ARG A 671 -0.32 -1.19 29.37
C ARG A 671 -1.21 -0.45 30.36
N ASN A 672 -1.35 0.88 30.21
CA ASN A 672 -2.18 1.70 31.10
C ASN A 672 -3.66 1.34 31.01
N ALA A 673 -4.11 0.76 29.92
CA ALA A 673 -5.44 0.18 29.73
C ALA A 673 -5.58 -1.24 30.28
N GLY A 674 -4.52 -1.81 30.84
CA GLY A 674 -4.51 -3.16 31.42
C GLY A 674 -4.29 -4.29 30.42
N VAL A 675 -3.81 -3.97 29.21
CA VAL A 675 -3.45 -4.97 28.20
C VAL A 675 -2.07 -5.55 28.53
N PRO A 676 -1.88 -6.87 28.53
CA PRO A 676 -0.58 -7.51 28.77
C PRO A 676 0.33 -7.30 27.56
N VAL A 677 1.27 -6.36 27.63
CA VAL A 677 2.33 -6.19 26.63
C VAL A 677 3.46 -7.16 26.95
N VAL A 678 3.82 -7.98 25.96
CA VAL A 678 4.83 -9.04 26.09
C VAL A 678 6.03 -8.79 25.16
N GLY A 679 7.15 -9.41 25.45
CA GLY A 679 8.44 -9.15 24.82
C GLY A 679 9.16 -8.03 25.59
N THR A 680 9.65 -6.99 24.90
CA THR A 680 10.27 -5.83 25.55
C THR A 680 9.20 -5.04 26.33
N THR A 681 9.47 -4.79 27.61
CA THR A 681 8.50 -4.07 28.45
C THR A 681 8.36 -2.61 28.03
N PRO A 682 7.19 -1.97 28.22
CA PRO A 682 7.02 -0.56 27.91
C PRO A 682 8.02 0.36 28.63
N GLU A 683 8.44 0.00 29.85
CA GLU A 683 9.47 0.72 30.60
C GLU A 683 10.83 0.64 29.90
N ALA A 684 11.22 -0.55 29.41
CA ALA A 684 12.48 -0.72 28.69
C ALA A 684 12.44 -0.02 27.32
N ILE A 685 11.29 -0.03 26.65
CA ILE A 685 11.07 0.72 25.41
C ILE A 685 11.28 2.22 25.66
N ASN A 686 10.65 2.79 26.70
CA ASN A 686 10.81 4.21 27.02
C ASN A 686 12.26 4.56 27.37
N LEU A 687 12.94 3.74 28.18
CA LEU A 687 14.36 3.93 28.53
C LEU A 687 15.27 3.93 27.29
N ALA A 688 14.96 3.15 26.27
CA ALA A 688 15.74 3.08 25.03
C ALA A 688 15.40 4.24 24.06
N GLU A 689 14.12 4.62 23.96
CA GLU A 689 13.63 5.63 23.02
C GLU A 689 13.83 7.07 23.55
N ASP A 690 13.70 7.30 24.86
CA ASP A 690 14.01 8.60 25.46
C ASP A 690 15.52 8.79 25.57
N ARG A 691 16.05 9.75 24.79
CA ARG A 691 17.48 10.01 24.71
C ARG A 691 18.09 10.50 26.00
N GLY A 692 17.33 11.22 26.81
CA GLY A 692 17.79 11.67 28.13
C GLY A 692 17.94 10.49 29.08
N GLU A 693 16.93 9.63 29.16
CA GLU A 693 16.94 8.41 29.98
C GLU A 693 17.99 7.43 29.51
N PHE A 694 18.11 7.21 28.18
CA PHE A 694 19.15 6.36 27.61
C PHE A 694 20.56 6.87 27.91
N GLY A 695 20.79 8.19 27.82
CA GLY A 695 22.06 8.82 28.22
C GLY A 695 22.42 8.55 29.69
N GLU A 696 21.45 8.53 30.59
CA GLU A 696 21.63 8.17 31.99
C GLU A 696 21.93 6.68 32.18
N VAL A 697 21.33 5.80 31.39
CA VAL A 697 21.66 4.36 31.35
C VAL A 697 23.13 4.19 30.98
N LEU A 698 23.61 4.82 29.91
CA LEU A 698 25.01 4.75 29.46
C LEU A 698 25.95 5.29 30.52
N ARG A 699 25.62 6.43 31.14
CA ARG A 699 26.42 7.03 32.22
C ARG A 699 26.51 6.11 33.43
N THR A 700 25.41 5.50 33.84
CA THR A 700 25.36 4.57 34.98
C THR A 700 26.15 3.29 34.68
N ALA A 701 26.14 2.82 33.44
CA ALA A 701 26.93 1.68 32.98
C ALA A 701 28.42 2.01 32.79
N GLY A 702 28.82 3.28 32.91
CA GLY A 702 30.20 3.71 32.69
C GLY A 702 30.63 3.68 31.23
N LEU A 703 29.69 3.69 30.30
CA LEU A 703 29.91 3.64 28.85
C LEU A 703 30.04 5.06 28.27
N PRO A 704 30.97 5.27 27.32
CA PRO A 704 31.12 6.56 26.65
C PRO A 704 29.89 6.87 25.76
N ALA A 705 29.43 8.11 25.83
CA ALA A 705 28.41 8.62 24.92
C ALA A 705 28.80 10.03 24.43
N PRO A 706 28.34 10.47 23.27
CA PRO A 706 28.50 11.86 22.86
C PRO A 706 27.89 12.79 23.93
N ALA A 707 28.54 13.93 24.17
CA ALA A 707 27.95 14.95 25.03
C ALA A 707 26.63 15.42 24.41
N PHE A 708 25.58 15.48 25.22
CA PHE A 708 24.24 15.88 24.78
C PHE A 708 23.53 16.76 25.81
N GLY A 709 22.42 17.35 25.39
CA GLY A 709 21.48 18.02 26.24
C GLY A 709 20.12 18.21 25.56
N THR A 710 19.09 18.33 26.36
CA THR A 710 17.72 18.60 25.87
C THR A 710 17.37 20.08 26.03
N ALA A 711 16.55 20.60 25.12
CA ALA A 711 16.12 21.99 25.11
C ALA A 711 14.65 22.11 24.73
N THR A 712 13.92 22.97 25.42
CA THR A 712 12.52 23.33 25.14
C THR A 712 12.39 24.77 24.62
N SER A 713 13.52 25.45 24.42
CA SER A 713 13.58 26.79 23.82
C SER A 713 14.91 27.00 23.07
N PHE A 714 14.95 28.05 22.23
CA PHE A 714 16.19 28.40 21.53
C PHE A 714 17.34 28.74 22.49
N GLU A 715 17.05 29.49 23.55
CA GLU A 715 18.06 29.90 24.56
C GLU A 715 18.71 28.66 25.19
N GLN A 716 17.90 27.68 25.58
CA GLN A 716 18.37 26.42 26.15
C GLN A 716 19.20 25.63 25.12
N ALA A 717 18.73 25.54 23.87
CA ALA A 717 19.45 24.83 22.80
C ALA A 717 20.81 25.48 22.52
N ARG A 718 20.88 26.82 22.50
CA ARG A 718 22.12 27.56 22.37
C ARG A 718 23.08 27.29 23.52
N ASP A 719 22.61 27.40 24.76
CA ASP A 719 23.45 27.18 25.95
C ASP A 719 24.01 25.74 25.99
N VAL A 720 23.22 24.75 25.54
CA VAL A 720 23.69 23.36 25.39
C VAL A 720 24.73 23.28 24.27
N ALA A 721 24.49 23.86 23.10
CA ALA A 721 25.40 23.82 21.95
C ALA A 721 26.73 24.53 22.25
N GLU A 722 26.70 25.65 22.95
CA GLU A 722 27.93 26.36 23.40
C GLU A 722 28.75 25.51 24.38
N LYS A 723 28.08 24.79 25.30
CA LYS A 723 28.75 23.93 26.29
C LYS A 723 29.39 22.70 25.63
N ILE A 724 28.72 22.11 24.64
CA ILE A 724 29.15 20.92 23.90
C ILE A 724 30.23 21.30 22.88
N GLY A 725 30.08 22.47 22.24
CA GLY A 725 30.89 22.97 21.13
C GLY A 725 30.40 22.48 19.77
N TYR A 726 30.35 23.41 18.79
CA TYR A 726 29.93 23.09 17.40
C TYR A 726 31.01 22.23 16.69
N PRO A 727 30.64 21.42 15.67
CA PRO A 727 29.27 21.20 15.20
C PRO A 727 28.45 20.31 16.14
N VAL A 728 27.15 20.59 16.19
CA VAL A 728 26.18 19.80 16.94
C VAL A 728 25.13 19.22 16.01
N LEU A 729 24.62 18.06 16.34
CA LEU A 729 23.45 17.45 15.69
C LEU A 729 22.22 17.83 16.49
N VAL A 730 21.26 18.46 15.82
CA VAL A 730 19.98 18.85 16.44
C VAL A 730 18.86 17.99 15.88
N ARG A 731 18.04 17.44 16.76
CA ARG A 731 16.93 16.56 16.36
C ARG A 731 15.78 16.65 17.34
N PRO A 732 14.52 16.50 16.86
CA PRO A 732 13.37 16.34 17.74
C PRO A 732 13.46 15.01 18.50
N SER A 733 12.84 14.92 19.67
CA SER A 733 12.64 13.64 20.35
C SER A 733 11.60 12.79 19.61
N TYR A 734 11.74 11.47 19.65
CA TYR A 734 10.79 10.51 19.08
C TYR A 734 10.61 10.59 17.55
N VAL A 735 11.69 10.74 16.78
CA VAL A 735 11.63 10.72 15.31
C VAL A 735 12.40 9.56 14.71
N LEU A 736 11.85 8.99 13.62
CA LEU A 736 12.43 7.88 12.88
C LEU A 736 13.00 8.32 11.52
N GLY A 737 14.04 7.63 11.05
CA GLY A 737 14.61 7.83 9.72
C GLY A 737 15.17 9.22 9.48
N GLY A 738 15.78 9.85 10.50
CA GLY A 738 16.44 11.16 10.38
C GLY A 738 15.51 12.34 10.13
N ARG A 739 14.20 12.20 10.37
CA ARG A 739 13.24 13.27 10.15
C ARG A 739 13.54 14.49 11.03
N GLY A 740 13.69 15.65 10.40
CA GLY A 740 13.99 16.90 11.10
C GLY A 740 15.33 16.95 11.81
N MET A 741 16.28 16.07 11.48
CA MET A 741 17.67 16.14 11.99
C MET A 741 18.51 17.07 11.12
N GLU A 742 19.36 17.89 11.76
CA GLU A 742 20.27 18.78 11.04
C GLU A 742 21.60 18.94 11.77
N ILE A 743 22.70 18.91 11.03
CA ILE A 743 24.01 19.24 11.53
C ILE A 743 24.15 20.76 11.55
N VAL A 744 24.35 21.32 12.71
CA VAL A 744 24.41 22.75 12.96
C VAL A 744 25.84 23.16 13.30
N TYR A 745 26.40 24.09 12.52
CA TYR A 745 27.79 24.50 12.62
C TYR A 745 28.00 25.79 13.43
N ASP A 746 26.93 26.56 13.66
CA ASP A 746 26.97 27.83 14.36
C ASP A 746 25.60 28.21 14.97
N GLU A 747 25.56 29.29 15.77
CA GLU A 747 24.36 29.77 16.43
C GLU A 747 23.27 30.21 15.42
N SER A 748 23.68 30.76 14.27
CA SER A 748 22.71 31.26 13.28
C SER A 748 21.97 30.11 12.63
N SER A 749 22.66 29.03 12.31
CA SER A 749 22.07 27.77 11.80
C SER A 749 21.17 27.13 12.84
N LEU A 750 21.56 27.16 14.13
CA LEU A 750 20.72 26.66 15.22
C LEU A 750 19.43 27.46 15.34
N ARG A 751 19.48 28.78 15.24
CA ARG A 751 18.29 29.64 15.28
C ARG A 751 17.35 29.31 14.14
N ASN A 752 17.86 29.22 12.91
CA ASN A 752 17.07 28.87 11.74
C ASN A 752 16.41 27.49 11.86
N TYR A 753 17.11 26.53 12.48
CA TYR A 753 16.54 25.22 12.75
C TYR A 753 15.37 25.29 13.73
N ILE A 754 15.57 25.94 14.88
CA ILE A 754 14.56 26.05 15.94
C ILE A 754 13.31 26.83 15.46
N GLU A 755 13.48 27.89 14.66
CA GLU A 755 12.37 28.65 14.09
C GLU A 755 11.54 27.82 13.09
N ARG A 756 12.15 26.87 12.38
CA ARG A 756 11.46 25.92 11.49
C ARG A 756 10.85 24.72 12.22
N ALA A 757 11.39 24.37 13.38
CA ALA A 757 10.87 23.27 14.20
C ALA A 757 9.60 23.74 14.93
N THR A 758 8.45 23.54 14.34
CA THR A 758 7.16 24.14 14.68
C THR A 758 6.56 23.73 16.03
N GLU A 759 7.13 22.76 16.74
CA GLU A 759 6.58 22.30 18.04
C GLU A 759 7.71 21.89 19.01
N ILE A 760 8.26 22.88 19.72
CA ILE A 760 9.12 22.60 20.88
C ILE A 760 8.28 22.83 22.13
N THR A 761 7.92 21.75 22.82
CA THR A 761 7.17 21.80 24.08
C THR A 761 7.91 21.05 25.18
N SER A 762 7.44 21.16 26.41
CA SER A 762 7.98 20.34 27.52
C SER A 762 7.86 18.83 27.24
N ASP A 763 6.85 18.44 26.48
CA ASP A 763 6.56 17.04 26.16
C ASP A 763 7.30 16.58 24.87
N HIS A 764 7.82 17.54 24.08
CA HIS A 764 8.56 17.30 22.84
C HIS A 764 9.83 18.16 22.79
N PRO A 765 10.84 17.89 23.64
CA PRO A 765 12.10 18.66 23.64
C PRO A 765 12.91 18.37 22.38
N VAL A 766 13.77 19.32 22.03
CA VAL A 766 14.82 19.12 21.03
C VAL A 766 16.06 18.57 21.72
N LEU A 767 16.67 17.55 21.11
CA LEU A 767 17.95 17.04 21.54
C LEU A 767 19.09 17.74 20.78
N VAL A 768 20.13 18.13 21.47
CA VAL A 768 21.36 18.71 20.91
C VAL A 768 22.53 17.81 21.28
N ASP A 769 23.10 17.12 20.30
CA ASP A 769 24.20 16.18 20.49
C ASP A 769 25.51 16.71 19.91
N ARG A 770 26.64 16.33 20.48
CA ARG A 770 27.94 16.49 19.83
C ARG A 770 27.93 15.69 18.52
N PHE A 771 28.13 16.36 17.39
CA PHE A 771 28.34 15.66 16.12
C PHE A 771 29.74 15.00 16.09
N LEU A 772 29.77 13.70 15.77
CA LEU A 772 31.00 12.93 15.64
C LEU A 772 31.42 12.93 14.17
N ASP A 773 32.31 13.85 13.80
CA ASP A 773 32.87 13.92 12.45
C ASP A 773 33.90 12.80 12.23
N ASN A 774 33.90 12.22 11.02
CA ASN A 774 34.83 11.15 10.62
C ASN A 774 34.82 9.89 11.53
N ALA A 775 33.66 9.59 12.15
CA ALA A 775 33.49 8.36 12.91
C ALA A 775 33.13 7.18 11.98
N ILE A 776 33.57 5.99 12.37
CA ILE A 776 33.07 4.74 11.77
C ILE A 776 31.83 4.32 12.55
N GLU A 777 30.72 4.14 11.85
CA GLU A 777 29.47 3.66 12.44
C GLU A 777 29.40 2.14 12.38
N ILE A 778 29.03 1.51 13.49
CA ILE A 778 28.90 0.06 13.63
C ILE A 778 27.59 -0.22 14.36
N ASP A 779 26.77 -1.09 13.78
CA ASP A 779 25.54 -1.61 14.39
C ASP A 779 25.78 -3.01 14.96
N VAL A 780 25.11 -3.32 16.06
CA VAL A 780 25.16 -4.63 16.71
C VAL A 780 23.77 -5.06 17.11
N ASP A 781 23.36 -6.25 16.67
CA ASP A 781 22.13 -6.90 17.10
C ASP A 781 22.37 -7.87 18.25
N ALA A 782 21.53 -7.80 19.28
CA ALA A 782 21.62 -8.66 20.46
C ALA A 782 20.24 -9.21 20.85
N LEU A 783 20.23 -10.47 21.26
CA LEU A 783 19.08 -11.15 21.86
C LEU A 783 19.28 -11.33 23.36
N CYS A 784 18.24 -11.12 24.15
CA CYS A 784 18.26 -11.31 25.60
C CYS A 784 16.99 -12.03 26.06
N ASP A 785 17.16 -13.09 26.86
CA ASP A 785 16.06 -13.84 27.46
C ASP A 785 15.75 -13.43 28.92
N GLY A 786 16.40 -12.35 29.40
CA GLY A 786 16.32 -11.87 30.79
C GLY A 786 17.40 -12.44 31.69
N THR A 787 18.23 -13.40 31.23
CA THR A 787 19.33 -14.02 31.94
C THR A 787 20.61 -13.96 31.14
N ASP A 788 20.58 -14.43 29.92
CA ASP A 788 21.71 -14.49 28.99
C ASP A 788 21.56 -13.46 27.86
N VAL A 789 22.67 -12.98 27.31
CA VAL A 789 22.73 -12.07 26.15
C VAL A 789 23.56 -12.74 25.05
N TYR A 790 23.00 -12.82 23.87
CA TYR A 790 23.65 -13.35 22.67
C TYR A 790 23.82 -12.23 21.64
N LEU A 791 25.04 -12.02 21.16
CA LEU A 791 25.32 -11.11 20.03
C LEU A 791 25.16 -11.86 18.74
N ALA A 792 24.24 -11.38 17.91
CA ALA A 792 23.88 -12.04 16.65
C ALA A 792 24.73 -11.55 15.45
N GLY A 793 25.24 -10.31 15.50
CA GLY A 793 26.05 -9.76 14.43
C GLY A 793 26.62 -8.37 14.76
#